data_fa5635d69c31e8360149dd21ee74a523
#
_entry.id   fa5635d69c31e8360149dd21ee74a523
#
_cell.length_a   1.000
_cell.length_b   1.000
_cell.length_c   1.000
_cell.angle_alpha   90.00
_cell.angle_beta   90.00
_cell.angle_gamma   90.00
#
_symmetry.space_group_name_H-M   'P 1'
#
loop_
_entity.id
_entity.type
_entity.pdbx_description
1 polymer ?
#
loop_
_entity_poly.entity_id
_entity_poly.type
_entity_poly.pdbx_seq_one_letter_code
_entity_poly.pdbx_strand_id
1 'polypeptide(L)'
;MKPSFIALAVASCIGLAGCGSDSSDAPVPVDKPIISADLYLRGLNGDWGTAEHAKLNYLGNNEYETVLRVARGSNQFKIADPGWQIQYTYFEEPAAFDKAQEYLPKPDTNEACMNDDCNSEITFEDKGYYKFSVSFADESRASMTVTKATQEEAEKYYSDAILDPAMVHEGHQSKEVKLFANYDDSSDTVIFSVKDPKAELREFGISTTTELRDALDQGLVINEQTGPRVVSGDVAFDALFALTMKELDQLAVSEIKDGNYNYNNPIKAEVFETGAKWHYVWTRDLAYAADLSLALMNPTRVQNGLNFKLSAFRDTTDQQYDGEQIVQDTGTGGSWPISTDRTTWALGAERLLSALDGEEYNQFAERAYKAISNTLEADRLAAFDAKSGLYTGEQSFLDWREQTYSTWTPNDVNAIGSSKALSTNVVHYRAIQLAAKLAEKYDSTNAVKYTEWAEQLKTAINDQFWNAERGMYVSYLFDNGKDIAVDKYDMLGEALAIISGVASDAQAKQIMANYPHSEFGVPVYFPQQPDVPVYHNRAIWPFVTAYSLRAAHQTQNVAAANNAIQSLVRGTATNLSNMENLEWLSGKSFIIHSDHGEDPSMDGPVINSQRQLWSVGGYLNMVVETLFGIHTETGKLEVKPFITSWVRNNLLAQSEQITLENFAFKGKNYSVTIDLPEVSKDDTGYYPVENVTMDDEGHFHVTLGALVNVDSSITLVSGVKPYASEDSRVYSPQEPTLVVKSVDNSVSIDVTSKYNVNLYRNGELIQKNVIAQSYSDTPTGFACYLAESINDKGFRSNPSQPVCVGEEIRIKLDGEYQPLKDNVSVVTVSKDSGIVKGAESFTAPVTGTYQFDAWYNNNLGQLNTGITNTVKLLEVLDDAGKVVGQGYLQMGHIGENQGMRYSTPIEVTLEQGKTYQVALKDHFNMSYLKSNETYIYAGGIEGEKNEAQIADIRITPLM
;
A
#
# COMPACT_ATOMS: atom_id res chain seq x y z
N MET A 1 5.72 26.94 -39.46
CA MET A 1 5.21 26.20 -40.62
C MET A 1 4.47 24.99 -40.06
N LYS A 2 3.20 24.85 -40.27
CA LYS A 2 2.39 23.74 -39.75
C LYS A 2 2.57 22.53 -40.68
N PRO A 3 2.73 21.30 -40.17
CA PRO A 3 2.44 20.12 -40.96
C PRO A 3 0.97 19.70 -40.77
N SER A 4 0.33 19.49 -41.92
CA SER A 4 -1.06 19.05 -42.02
C SER A 4 -1.17 17.54 -41.78
N PHE A 5 -2.07 17.13 -40.93
CA PHE A 5 -2.54 15.73 -40.86
C PHE A 5 -3.38 15.39 -42.08
N ILE A 6 -3.05 14.32 -42.77
CA ILE A 6 -3.87 13.69 -43.82
C ILE A 6 -4.62 12.52 -43.17
N ALA A 7 -5.89 12.69 -42.95
CA ALA A 7 -6.80 11.58 -42.62
C ALA A 7 -7.13 10.83 -43.91
N LEU A 8 -6.81 9.54 -43.94
CA LEU A 8 -7.19 8.67 -45.05
C LEU A 8 -8.58 8.08 -44.76
N ALA A 9 -9.61 8.69 -45.36
CA ALA A 9 -10.94 8.09 -45.40
C ALA A 9 -11.02 7.20 -46.65
N VAL A 10 -11.19 5.91 -46.46
CA VAL A 10 -11.50 4.96 -47.56
C VAL A 10 -13.01 4.98 -47.75
N ALA A 11 -13.44 5.69 -48.76
CA ALA A 11 -14.83 5.64 -49.26
C ALA A 11 -14.90 4.67 -50.44
N SER A 12 -15.55 3.53 -50.27
CA SER A 12 -15.89 2.62 -51.36
C SER A 12 -17.16 3.15 -52.07
N CYS A 13 -16.99 3.79 -53.22
CA CYS A 13 -18.08 4.08 -54.12
C CYS A 13 -18.39 2.86 -55.01
N ILE A 14 -19.54 2.26 -54.85
CA ILE A 14 -20.15 1.45 -55.90
C ILE A 14 -21.30 2.26 -56.45
N GLY A 15 -21.14 2.76 -57.69
CA GLY A 15 -22.21 3.39 -58.45
C GLY A 15 -23.01 2.33 -59.19
N LEU A 16 -24.31 2.38 -59.05
CA LEU A 16 -25.27 1.78 -59.98
C LEU A 16 -26.37 2.81 -60.24
N ALA A 17 -26.45 3.21 -61.49
CA ALA A 17 -27.58 3.97 -62.00
C ALA A 17 -28.77 3.04 -62.29
N GLY A 18 -29.95 3.43 -61.86
CA GLY A 18 -31.20 2.75 -62.17
C GLY A 18 -32.38 3.60 -61.78
N CYS A 19 -33.19 4.03 -62.75
CA CYS A 19 -34.36 4.88 -62.61
C CYS A 19 -35.52 4.18 -61.89
N GLY A 20 -36.20 4.95 -61.02
CA GLY A 20 -37.73 5.04 -61.09
C GLY A 20 -38.43 4.17 -60.03
N SER A 21 -38.98 4.79 -59.06
CA SER A 21 -40.41 4.96 -58.70
C SER A 21 -40.55 5.16 -57.20
N ASP A 22 -41.41 6.10 -56.84
CA ASP A 22 -41.80 6.44 -55.45
C ASP A 22 -42.22 5.24 -54.64
N SER A 23 -41.57 5.06 -53.56
CA SER A 23 -42.13 4.45 -52.33
C SER A 23 -41.51 5.13 -51.11
N SER A 24 -42.36 5.69 -50.28
CA SER A 24 -42.04 6.26 -48.98
C SER A 24 -41.52 5.18 -48.05
N ASP A 25 -40.22 4.96 -48.03
CA ASP A 25 -39.58 4.18 -46.98
C ASP A 25 -39.41 5.06 -45.74
N ALA A 26 -40.20 4.76 -44.72
CA ALA A 26 -39.95 5.25 -43.38
C ALA A 26 -38.53 4.83 -42.96
N PRO A 27 -37.75 5.70 -42.28
CA PRO A 27 -36.43 5.30 -41.79
C PRO A 27 -36.57 4.05 -40.94
N VAL A 28 -35.78 3.01 -41.25
CA VAL A 28 -35.70 1.84 -40.43
C VAL A 28 -35.37 2.32 -39.01
N PRO A 29 -36.16 1.95 -37.98
CA PRO A 29 -35.87 2.33 -36.62
C PRO A 29 -34.45 1.87 -36.27
N VAL A 30 -33.57 2.78 -35.89
CA VAL A 30 -32.28 2.43 -35.34
C VAL A 30 -32.57 1.73 -34.02
N ASP A 31 -32.24 0.46 -33.97
CA ASP A 31 -32.34 -0.35 -32.72
C ASP A 31 -31.48 0.31 -31.66
N LYS A 32 -32.11 0.79 -30.57
CA LYS A 32 -31.44 1.44 -29.47
C LYS A 32 -31.45 0.50 -28.26
N PRO A 33 -30.31 0.36 -27.56
CA PRO A 33 -30.27 -0.46 -26.35
C PRO A 33 -31.22 0.10 -25.29
N ILE A 34 -31.80 -0.79 -24.47
CA ILE A 34 -32.58 -0.42 -23.28
C ILE A 34 -31.65 0.29 -22.29
N ILE A 35 -30.43 -0.21 -22.08
CA ILE A 35 -29.40 0.43 -21.25
C ILE A 35 -28.55 1.33 -22.16
N SER A 36 -28.63 2.63 -21.97
CA SER A 36 -27.89 3.61 -22.77
C SER A 36 -26.44 3.82 -22.33
N ALA A 37 -26.08 3.35 -21.15
CA ALA A 37 -24.71 3.42 -20.62
C ALA A 37 -23.84 2.31 -21.21
N ASP A 38 -22.54 2.58 -21.35
CA ASP A 38 -21.56 1.53 -21.62
C ASP A 38 -21.49 0.58 -20.42
N LEU A 39 -21.55 -0.72 -20.67
CA LEU A 39 -21.47 -1.77 -19.65
C LEU A 39 -20.18 -2.56 -19.76
N TYR A 40 -19.65 -2.98 -18.63
CA TYR A 40 -18.40 -3.72 -18.53
C TYR A 40 -18.58 -4.94 -17.61
N LEU A 41 -17.79 -5.98 -17.85
CA LEU A 41 -17.58 -7.06 -16.90
C LEU A 41 -16.44 -6.64 -15.95
N ARG A 42 -16.79 -6.16 -14.78
CA ARG A 42 -15.85 -5.63 -13.79
C ARG A 42 -15.58 -6.64 -12.69
N GLY A 43 -14.30 -6.87 -12.34
CA GLY A 43 -13.87 -7.77 -11.28
C GLY A 43 -13.18 -9.05 -11.77
N LEU A 44 -13.40 -9.48 -13.01
CA LEU A 44 -12.69 -10.63 -13.58
C LEU A 44 -11.16 -10.37 -13.59
N ASN A 45 -10.40 -11.37 -13.25
CA ASN A 45 -8.95 -11.27 -13.03
C ASN A 45 -8.56 -10.23 -11.96
N GLY A 46 -9.48 -9.86 -11.07
CA GLY A 46 -9.29 -8.82 -10.07
C GLY A 46 -9.31 -7.39 -10.63
N ASP A 47 -9.66 -7.20 -11.91
CA ASP A 47 -9.77 -5.88 -12.53
C ASP A 47 -11.20 -5.32 -12.38
N TRP A 48 -11.36 -4.38 -11.44
CA TRP A 48 -12.62 -3.66 -11.21
C TRP A 48 -12.74 -2.37 -12.04
N GLY A 49 -11.77 -2.08 -12.90
CA GLY A 49 -11.75 -0.94 -13.81
C GLY A 49 -12.72 -1.07 -15.01
N THR A 50 -12.55 -0.19 -15.96
CA THR A 50 -13.34 -0.12 -17.22
C THR A 50 -12.43 -0.32 -18.43
N ALA A 51 -11.64 -1.39 -18.38
CA ALA A 51 -10.78 -1.75 -19.49
C ALA A 51 -11.60 -1.99 -20.78
N GLU A 52 -11.11 -1.49 -21.91
CA GLU A 52 -11.85 -1.58 -23.20
C GLU A 52 -12.16 -3.03 -23.59
N HIS A 53 -11.26 -3.97 -23.27
CA HIS A 53 -11.48 -5.39 -23.55
C HIS A 53 -12.59 -6.02 -22.69
N ALA A 54 -12.91 -5.45 -21.53
CA ALA A 54 -14.00 -5.89 -20.66
C ALA A 54 -15.35 -5.24 -21.00
N LYS A 55 -15.38 -4.34 -21.99
CA LYS A 55 -16.62 -3.70 -22.47
C LYS A 55 -17.53 -4.72 -23.12
N LEU A 56 -18.80 -4.69 -22.74
CA LEU A 56 -19.87 -5.43 -23.40
C LEU A 56 -20.29 -4.74 -24.69
N ASN A 57 -20.06 -5.37 -25.82
CA ASN A 57 -20.33 -4.81 -27.15
C ASN A 57 -21.79 -5.07 -27.54
N TYR A 58 -22.54 -4.04 -27.86
CA TYR A 58 -23.94 -4.15 -28.25
C TYR A 58 -24.09 -4.78 -29.64
N LEU A 59 -24.89 -5.85 -29.74
CA LEU A 59 -25.12 -6.62 -30.97
C LEU A 59 -26.50 -6.30 -31.65
N GLY A 60 -27.36 -5.54 -30.99
CA GLY A 60 -28.77 -5.32 -31.38
C GLY A 60 -29.71 -6.14 -30.50
N ASN A 61 -31.02 -5.79 -30.54
CA ASN A 61 -32.08 -6.48 -29.78
C ASN A 61 -31.80 -6.63 -28.25
N ASN A 62 -31.09 -5.67 -27.65
CA ASN A 62 -30.62 -5.70 -26.25
C ASN A 62 -29.70 -6.88 -25.92
N GLU A 63 -28.99 -7.38 -26.91
CA GLU A 63 -27.95 -8.38 -26.75
C GLU A 63 -26.56 -7.74 -26.77
N TYR A 64 -25.69 -8.20 -25.89
CA TYR A 64 -24.31 -7.75 -25.74
C TYR A 64 -23.38 -8.96 -25.66
N GLU A 65 -22.15 -8.79 -26.11
CA GLU A 65 -21.15 -9.84 -26.04
C GLU A 65 -19.75 -9.27 -25.85
N THR A 66 -18.93 -10.00 -25.13
CA THR A 66 -17.47 -9.83 -25.14
C THR A 66 -16.79 -11.18 -24.97
N VAL A 67 -15.53 -11.30 -25.38
CA VAL A 67 -14.70 -12.46 -25.16
C VAL A 67 -13.47 -12.03 -24.38
N LEU A 68 -13.30 -12.59 -23.20
CA LEU A 68 -12.18 -12.27 -22.31
C LEU A 68 -11.28 -13.49 -22.13
N ARG A 69 -9.99 -13.25 -22.02
CA ARG A 69 -9.08 -14.23 -21.44
C ARG A 69 -9.15 -14.11 -19.93
N VAL A 70 -9.45 -15.23 -19.27
CA VAL A 70 -9.61 -15.28 -17.81
C VAL A 70 -8.60 -16.26 -17.22
N ALA A 71 -8.01 -15.89 -16.08
CA ALA A 71 -7.13 -16.75 -15.32
C ALA A 71 -7.90 -17.90 -14.67
N ARG A 72 -7.23 -19.03 -14.40
CA ARG A 72 -7.77 -20.12 -13.58
C ARG A 72 -8.07 -19.60 -12.15
N GLY A 73 -9.10 -20.15 -11.54
CA GLY A 73 -9.46 -19.89 -10.15
C GLY A 73 -10.82 -19.20 -9.99
N SER A 74 -11.20 -18.92 -8.75
CA SER A 74 -12.44 -18.20 -8.45
C SER A 74 -12.28 -16.71 -8.78
N ASN A 75 -13.29 -16.15 -9.42
CA ASN A 75 -13.36 -14.75 -9.78
C ASN A 75 -14.67 -14.15 -9.30
N GLN A 76 -14.59 -12.98 -8.70
CA GLN A 76 -15.76 -12.16 -8.39
C GLN A 76 -15.94 -11.11 -9.49
N PHE A 77 -17.19 -10.81 -9.85
CA PHE A 77 -17.46 -9.84 -10.90
C PHE A 77 -18.88 -9.25 -10.84
N LYS A 78 -19.09 -8.18 -11.59
CA LYS A 78 -20.40 -7.56 -11.85
C LYS A 78 -20.51 -7.12 -13.31
N ILE A 79 -21.72 -7.04 -13.83
CA ILE A 79 -22.03 -6.25 -15.03
C ILE A 79 -22.31 -4.84 -14.52
N ALA A 80 -21.48 -3.87 -14.86
CA ALA A 80 -21.65 -2.51 -14.33
C ALA A 80 -21.21 -1.43 -15.32
N ASP A 81 -21.79 -0.23 -15.18
CA ASP A 81 -21.36 0.97 -15.87
C ASP A 81 -20.10 1.56 -15.21
N PRO A 82 -19.40 2.51 -15.87
CA PRO A 82 -18.19 3.12 -15.30
C PRO A 82 -18.41 3.82 -13.96
N GLY A 83 -19.57 4.41 -13.76
CA GLY A 83 -19.92 5.18 -12.56
C GLY A 83 -20.52 4.37 -11.42
N TRP A 84 -20.64 3.05 -11.55
CA TRP A 84 -21.31 2.18 -10.58
C TRP A 84 -22.78 2.55 -10.30
N GLN A 85 -23.42 3.29 -11.22
CA GLN A 85 -24.83 3.65 -11.07
C GLN A 85 -25.75 2.50 -11.53
N ILE A 86 -25.27 1.69 -12.46
CA ILE A 86 -25.96 0.51 -12.99
C ILE A 86 -25.11 -0.70 -12.64
N GLN A 87 -25.64 -1.63 -11.86
CA GLN A 87 -24.95 -2.84 -11.45
C GLN A 87 -25.92 -4.03 -11.46
N TYR A 88 -25.49 -5.13 -12.11
CA TYR A 88 -26.23 -6.39 -12.11
C TYR A 88 -25.35 -7.50 -11.55
N THR A 89 -25.94 -8.32 -10.69
CA THR A 89 -25.24 -9.41 -10.00
C THR A 89 -26.09 -10.68 -9.97
N TYR A 90 -25.42 -11.82 -9.90
CA TYR A 90 -25.99 -13.12 -9.61
C TYR A 90 -25.33 -13.66 -8.35
N PHE A 91 -26.10 -13.95 -7.31
CA PHE A 91 -25.54 -14.23 -5.98
C PHE A 91 -26.25 -15.39 -5.24
N GLU A 92 -27.15 -16.13 -5.89
CA GLU A 92 -27.83 -17.27 -5.28
C GLU A 92 -26.90 -18.49 -5.11
N GLU A 93 -25.96 -18.67 -6.07
CA GLU A 93 -24.92 -19.70 -6.09
C GLU A 93 -23.78 -19.25 -7.03
N PRO A 94 -22.60 -19.87 -7.03
CA PRO A 94 -21.57 -19.57 -8.03
C PRO A 94 -22.11 -19.77 -9.45
N ALA A 95 -21.73 -18.89 -10.37
CA ALA A 95 -22.18 -18.93 -11.76
C ALA A 95 -21.64 -20.20 -12.47
N ALA A 96 -22.47 -20.81 -13.30
CA ALA A 96 -22.14 -22.05 -14.02
C ALA A 96 -21.93 -21.80 -15.51
N PHE A 97 -21.05 -22.57 -16.16
CA PHE A 97 -20.81 -22.55 -17.61
C PHE A 97 -21.97 -23.16 -18.40
N ASP A 98 -22.10 -22.71 -19.65
CA ASP A 98 -23.06 -23.21 -20.62
C ASP A 98 -24.53 -23.14 -20.17
N LYS A 99 -24.82 -22.31 -19.18
CA LYS A 99 -26.15 -22.10 -18.60
C LYS A 99 -26.47 -20.62 -18.49
N ALA A 100 -27.60 -20.23 -19.05
CA ALA A 100 -28.12 -18.87 -18.85
C ALA A 100 -28.57 -18.65 -17.40
N GLN A 101 -28.09 -17.59 -16.78
CA GLN A 101 -28.40 -17.23 -15.40
C GLN A 101 -28.93 -15.80 -15.33
N GLU A 102 -29.89 -15.57 -14.45
CA GLU A 102 -30.56 -14.28 -14.32
C GLU A 102 -29.79 -13.37 -13.35
N TYR A 103 -29.34 -12.22 -13.84
CA TYR A 103 -28.63 -11.17 -13.10
C TYR A 103 -29.61 -10.04 -12.76
N LEU A 104 -29.69 -9.71 -11.49
CA LEU A 104 -30.60 -8.70 -10.97
C LEU A 104 -29.82 -7.43 -10.60
N PRO A 105 -30.48 -6.25 -10.59
CA PRO A 105 -29.89 -5.05 -10.02
C PRO A 105 -29.42 -5.31 -8.59
N LYS A 106 -28.28 -4.72 -8.22
CA LYS A 106 -27.74 -4.87 -6.87
C LYS A 106 -28.80 -4.50 -5.83
N PRO A 107 -29.11 -5.37 -4.85
CA PRO A 107 -30.10 -5.07 -3.85
C PRO A 107 -29.62 -3.96 -2.90
N ASP A 108 -30.53 -3.14 -2.41
CA ASP A 108 -30.25 -2.06 -1.45
C ASP A 108 -29.84 -2.58 -0.05
N THR A 109 -30.05 -3.88 0.22
CA THR A 109 -29.72 -4.56 1.48
C THR A 109 -28.93 -5.83 1.21
N ASN A 110 -27.95 -6.15 2.05
CA ASN A 110 -27.08 -7.32 1.91
C ASN A 110 -27.72 -8.67 2.33
N GLU A 111 -29.00 -8.70 2.72
CA GLU A 111 -29.63 -9.92 3.27
C GLU A 111 -29.75 -11.11 2.28
N ALA A 112 -29.58 -10.86 0.98
CA ALA A 112 -29.67 -11.87 -0.07
C ALA A 112 -28.35 -12.12 -0.83
N CYS A 113 -27.22 -11.53 -0.42
CA CYS A 113 -25.95 -11.66 -1.10
C CYS A 113 -25.14 -12.86 -0.60
N MET A 114 -24.36 -13.51 -1.48
CA MET A 114 -23.41 -14.56 -1.11
C MET A 114 -22.19 -14.00 -0.36
N ASN A 115 -21.84 -12.75 -0.61
CA ASN A 115 -20.75 -12.04 0.04
C ASN A 115 -21.17 -10.59 0.34
N ASP A 116 -20.42 -9.90 1.21
CA ASP A 116 -20.75 -8.57 1.70
C ASP A 116 -20.89 -7.50 0.60
N ASP A 117 -20.20 -7.70 -0.54
CA ASP A 117 -20.24 -6.78 -1.67
C ASP A 117 -21.30 -7.10 -2.72
N CYS A 118 -22.07 -8.17 -2.55
CA CYS A 118 -23.02 -8.68 -3.57
C CYS A 118 -22.38 -8.90 -4.94
N ASN A 119 -21.19 -9.48 -4.98
CA ASN A 119 -20.52 -9.82 -6.23
C ASN A 119 -21.02 -11.18 -6.75
N SER A 120 -21.15 -11.30 -8.07
CA SER A 120 -21.27 -12.61 -8.71
C SER A 120 -19.96 -13.35 -8.57
N GLU A 121 -20.03 -14.68 -8.43
CA GLU A 121 -18.84 -15.54 -8.36
C GLU A 121 -18.86 -16.60 -9.46
N ILE A 122 -17.69 -16.86 -10.06
CA ILE A 122 -17.50 -17.92 -11.04
C ILE A 122 -16.09 -18.50 -10.90
N THR A 123 -15.97 -19.85 -10.97
CA THR A 123 -14.67 -20.53 -10.89
C THR A 123 -14.29 -21.08 -12.26
N PHE A 124 -13.13 -20.68 -12.78
CA PHE A 124 -12.57 -21.17 -14.03
C PHE A 124 -11.59 -22.32 -13.75
N GLU A 125 -11.86 -23.50 -14.30
CA GLU A 125 -10.98 -24.67 -14.14
C GLU A 125 -9.68 -24.53 -14.93
N ASP A 126 -9.74 -23.85 -16.09
CA ASP A 126 -8.62 -23.62 -16.97
C ASP A 126 -8.47 -22.12 -17.28
N LYS A 127 -7.23 -21.65 -17.38
CA LYS A 127 -6.92 -20.36 -18.00
C LYS A 127 -7.29 -20.43 -19.49
N GLY A 128 -8.00 -19.46 -20.01
CA GLY A 128 -8.41 -19.48 -21.41
C GLY A 128 -9.34 -18.35 -21.81
N TYR A 129 -9.84 -18.43 -23.04
CA TYR A 129 -10.81 -17.48 -23.56
C TYR A 129 -12.23 -17.94 -23.23
N TYR A 130 -13.02 -17.00 -22.74
CA TYR A 130 -14.41 -17.21 -22.39
C TYR A 130 -15.28 -16.11 -22.97
N LYS A 131 -16.38 -16.52 -23.57
CA LYS A 131 -17.38 -15.64 -24.14
C LYS A 131 -18.49 -15.40 -23.13
N PHE A 132 -18.79 -14.14 -22.92
CA PHE A 132 -19.86 -13.64 -22.07
C PHE A 132 -20.93 -13.04 -22.95
N SER A 133 -22.06 -13.71 -23.08
CA SER A 133 -23.21 -13.24 -23.83
C SER A 133 -24.30 -12.79 -22.88
N VAL A 134 -24.67 -11.50 -22.95
CA VAL A 134 -25.62 -10.85 -22.03
C VAL A 134 -26.82 -10.37 -22.84
N SER A 135 -28.02 -10.61 -22.34
CA SER A 135 -29.27 -10.08 -22.91
C SER A 135 -30.12 -9.42 -21.83
N PHE A 136 -30.78 -8.30 -22.19
CA PHE A 136 -31.67 -7.58 -21.28
C PHE A 136 -33.11 -7.74 -21.74
N ALA A 137 -33.94 -8.36 -20.88
CA ALA A 137 -35.39 -8.39 -21.10
C ALA A 137 -36.04 -7.03 -20.83
N ASP A 138 -35.56 -6.33 -19.81
CA ASP A 138 -35.88 -4.97 -19.40
C ASP A 138 -34.76 -4.41 -18.52
N GLU A 139 -34.87 -3.17 -18.03
CA GLU A 139 -33.85 -2.54 -17.17
C GLU A 139 -33.69 -3.25 -15.78
N SER A 140 -34.61 -4.13 -15.41
CA SER A 140 -34.58 -4.82 -14.12
C SER A 140 -33.97 -6.23 -14.19
N ARG A 141 -33.65 -6.75 -15.37
CA ARG A 141 -33.15 -8.13 -15.55
C ARG A 141 -32.19 -8.27 -16.71
N ALA A 142 -31.02 -8.82 -16.40
CA ALA A 142 -30.07 -9.32 -17.39
C ALA A 142 -30.01 -10.85 -17.33
N SER A 143 -29.81 -11.48 -18.48
CA SER A 143 -29.48 -12.91 -18.55
C SER A 143 -28.09 -13.05 -19.15
N MET A 144 -27.19 -13.79 -18.51
CA MET A 144 -25.83 -14.00 -19.01
C MET A 144 -25.51 -15.48 -19.13
N THR A 145 -24.81 -15.84 -20.20
CA THR A 145 -24.23 -17.16 -20.41
C THR A 145 -22.73 -17.02 -20.60
N VAL A 146 -21.97 -17.90 -19.95
CA VAL A 146 -20.50 -17.97 -20.07
C VAL A 146 -20.15 -19.28 -20.78
N THR A 147 -19.40 -19.21 -21.89
CA THR A 147 -18.98 -20.36 -22.67
C THR A 147 -17.49 -20.29 -22.98
N LYS A 148 -16.81 -21.47 -23.16
CA LYS A 148 -15.44 -21.43 -23.69
C LYS A 148 -15.43 -20.82 -25.09
N ALA A 149 -14.40 -20.03 -25.38
CA ALA A 149 -14.20 -19.36 -26.66
C ALA A 149 -12.79 -19.62 -27.19
N THR A 150 -12.55 -19.24 -28.43
CA THR A 150 -11.26 -19.31 -29.09
C THR A 150 -10.57 -17.94 -29.10
N GLN A 151 -9.27 -17.93 -29.35
CA GLN A 151 -8.50 -16.71 -29.59
C GLN A 151 -9.06 -15.92 -30.80
N GLU A 152 -9.44 -16.61 -31.88
CA GLU A 152 -10.03 -15.96 -33.06
C GLU A 152 -11.35 -15.22 -32.76
N GLU A 153 -12.13 -15.73 -31.80
CA GLU A 153 -13.34 -15.05 -31.33
C GLU A 153 -12.99 -13.80 -30.51
N ALA A 154 -11.92 -13.85 -29.69
CA ALA A 154 -11.46 -12.71 -28.90
C ALA A 154 -10.90 -11.59 -29.79
N GLU A 155 -10.20 -11.91 -30.86
CA GLU A 155 -9.62 -10.93 -31.80
C GLU A 155 -10.67 -10.02 -32.46
N LYS A 156 -11.95 -10.39 -32.42
CA LYS A 156 -13.06 -9.52 -32.86
C LYS A 156 -13.29 -8.32 -31.95
N TYR A 157 -12.89 -8.42 -30.70
CA TYR A 157 -13.15 -7.43 -29.65
C TYR A 157 -11.88 -6.71 -29.15
N TYR A 158 -10.69 -7.23 -29.51
CA TYR A 158 -9.41 -6.62 -29.18
C TYR A 158 -8.79 -5.98 -30.43
N SER A 159 -8.45 -4.69 -30.33
CA SER A 159 -7.73 -4.00 -31.39
C SER A 159 -6.24 -4.36 -31.44
N ASP A 160 -5.69 -4.86 -30.37
CA ASP A 160 -4.28 -5.23 -30.24
C ASP A 160 -4.13 -6.73 -30.46
N ALA A 161 -3.43 -7.09 -31.52
CA ALA A 161 -3.12 -8.50 -31.82
C ALA A 161 -2.42 -9.15 -30.63
N ILE A 162 -2.95 -10.30 -30.16
CA ILE A 162 -2.29 -11.13 -29.17
C ILE A 162 -0.98 -11.65 -29.79
N LEU A 163 0.16 -11.22 -29.26
CA LEU A 163 1.46 -11.57 -29.81
C LEU A 163 1.80 -13.02 -29.44
N ASP A 164 1.98 -13.87 -30.45
CA ASP A 164 2.63 -15.16 -30.24
C ASP A 164 4.03 -14.91 -29.68
N PRO A 165 4.43 -15.52 -28.53
CA PRO A 165 5.78 -15.36 -27.97
C PRO A 165 6.90 -15.60 -28.95
N ALA A 166 6.71 -16.45 -29.98
CA ALA A 166 7.70 -16.68 -31.03
C ALA A 166 7.86 -15.48 -31.97
N MET A 167 6.77 -14.76 -32.25
CA MET A 167 6.76 -13.62 -33.18
C MET A 167 7.49 -12.38 -32.66
N VAL A 168 7.55 -12.19 -31.34
CA VAL A 168 8.26 -11.04 -30.74
C VAL A 168 9.78 -11.03 -31.02
N HIS A 169 10.30 -12.14 -31.46
CA HIS A 169 11.74 -12.31 -31.80
C HIS A 169 12.00 -12.40 -33.30
N GLU A 170 10.98 -12.24 -34.15
CA GLU A 170 11.12 -12.36 -35.59
C GLU A 170 11.94 -11.19 -36.17
N GLY A 171 12.96 -11.54 -36.96
CA GLY A 171 13.85 -10.55 -37.60
C GLY A 171 14.88 -9.91 -36.66
N HIS A 172 14.94 -10.28 -35.38
CA HIS A 172 15.92 -9.77 -34.42
C HIS A 172 17.32 -10.34 -34.65
N GLN A 173 18.34 -9.48 -34.61
CA GLN A 173 19.72 -9.82 -34.88
C GLN A 173 20.47 -10.41 -33.69
N SER A 174 20.13 -9.98 -32.50
CA SER A 174 20.71 -10.47 -31.25
C SER A 174 19.63 -11.11 -30.37
N LYS A 175 19.99 -12.23 -29.74
CA LYS A 175 19.11 -12.96 -28.84
C LYS A 175 19.89 -13.49 -27.65
N GLU A 176 19.31 -13.37 -26.46
CA GLU A 176 19.85 -13.91 -25.23
C GLU A 176 18.79 -14.71 -24.49
N VAL A 177 19.19 -15.82 -23.87
CA VAL A 177 18.31 -16.68 -23.09
C VAL A 177 18.80 -16.69 -21.64
N LYS A 178 17.94 -16.31 -20.71
CA LYS A 178 18.20 -16.40 -19.27
C LYS A 178 17.29 -17.47 -18.65
N LEU A 179 17.87 -18.27 -17.76
CA LEU A 179 17.16 -19.29 -16.98
C LEU A 179 17.02 -18.79 -15.55
N PHE A 180 15.80 -18.87 -15.00
CA PHE A 180 15.50 -18.53 -13.62
C PHE A 180 15.01 -19.76 -12.87
N ALA A 181 15.82 -20.25 -11.93
CA ALA A 181 15.48 -21.40 -11.10
C ALA A 181 14.22 -21.14 -10.27
N ASN A 182 13.38 -22.17 -10.10
CA ASN A 182 12.15 -22.14 -9.31
C ASN A 182 12.32 -22.96 -8.03
N TYR A 183 11.40 -22.77 -7.07
CA TYR A 183 11.39 -23.45 -5.77
C TYR A 183 11.21 -24.99 -5.86
N ASP A 184 10.78 -25.52 -7.00
CA ASP A 184 10.47 -26.92 -7.27
C ASP A 184 11.52 -27.62 -8.15
N ASP A 185 12.72 -27.03 -8.24
CA ASP A 185 13.85 -27.48 -9.07
C ASP A 185 13.60 -27.35 -10.60
N SER A 186 12.46 -26.79 -11.03
CA SER A 186 12.23 -26.38 -12.43
C SER A 186 12.90 -25.03 -12.73
N SER A 187 12.79 -24.57 -13.97
CA SER A 187 13.28 -23.24 -14.36
C SER A 187 12.35 -22.58 -15.34
N ASP A 188 12.09 -21.30 -15.14
CA ASP A 188 11.48 -20.47 -16.16
C ASP A 188 12.54 -19.95 -17.12
N THR A 189 12.19 -19.90 -18.41
CA THR A 189 13.03 -19.36 -19.48
C THR A 189 12.51 -18.00 -19.90
N VAL A 190 13.38 -17.01 -19.92
CA VAL A 190 13.09 -15.69 -20.51
C VAL A 190 14.03 -15.46 -21.69
N ILE A 191 13.45 -15.11 -22.83
CA ILE A 191 14.18 -14.84 -24.06
C ILE A 191 14.12 -13.34 -24.31
N PHE A 192 15.28 -12.72 -24.45
CA PHE A 192 15.46 -11.31 -24.82
C PHE A 192 16.04 -11.23 -26.20
N SER A 193 15.62 -10.25 -27.00
CA SER A 193 16.19 -10.02 -28.32
C SER A 193 16.14 -8.54 -28.67
N VAL A 194 17.01 -8.14 -29.59
CA VAL A 194 17.05 -6.79 -30.15
C VAL A 194 17.10 -6.86 -31.68
N LYS A 195 16.28 -6.04 -32.33
CA LYS A 195 16.16 -6.05 -33.80
C LYS A 195 17.43 -5.50 -34.49
N ASP A 196 17.88 -4.34 -34.07
CA ASP A 196 19.13 -3.74 -34.46
C ASP A 196 19.81 -3.12 -33.24
N PRO A 197 20.90 -3.73 -32.70
CA PRO A 197 21.57 -3.22 -31.49
C PRO A 197 22.25 -1.88 -31.69
N LYS A 198 22.41 -1.41 -32.95
CA LYS A 198 23.04 -0.15 -33.31
C LYS A 198 22.04 0.95 -33.70
N ALA A 199 20.74 0.65 -33.68
CA ALA A 199 19.72 1.65 -33.94
C ALA A 199 19.80 2.79 -32.92
N GLU A 200 19.46 4.00 -33.33
CA GLU A 200 19.34 5.17 -32.45
C GLU A 200 18.29 4.94 -31.39
N LEU A 201 17.15 4.38 -31.77
CA LEU A 201 16.10 3.85 -30.88
C LEU A 201 15.93 2.37 -31.21
N ARG A 202 16.14 1.50 -30.24
CA ARG A 202 16.13 0.05 -30.42
C ARG A 202 14.73 -0.53 -30.24
N GLU A 203 14.46 -1.64 -30.92
CA GLU A 203 13.28 -2.46 -30.71
C GLU A 203 13.70 -3.76 -30.04
N PHE A 204 13.15 -4.04 -28.88
CA PHE A 204 13.40 -5.27 -28.12
C PHE A 204 12.20 -6.20 -28.15
N GLY A 205 12.47 -7.50 -28.10
CA GLY A 205 11.48 -8.54 -27.82
C GLY A 205 11.80 -9.26 -26.52
N ILE A 206 10.81 -9.46 -25.69
CA ILE A 206 10.93 -10.26 -24.46
C ILE A 206 9.82 -11.31 -24.46
N SER A 207 10.13 -12.57 -24.18
CA SER A 207 9.12 -13.60 -23.93
C SER A 207 9.51 -14.47 -22.75
N THR A 208 8.51 -15.03 -22.05
CA THR A 208 8.68 -15.83 -20.84
C THR A 208 7.88 -17.14 -20.91
N THR A 209 8.39 -18.20 -20.27
CA THR A 209 7.61 -19.42 -20.01
C THR A 209 6.81 -19.37 -18.72
N THR A 210 7.04 -18.34 -17.90
CA THR A 210 6.27 -18.16 -16.65
C THR A 210 4.79 -17.99 -16.96
N GLU A 211 3.95 -18.73 -16.27
CA GLU A 211 2.51 -18.51 -16.34
C GLU A 211 2.14 -17.19 -15.67
N LEU A 212 1.60 -16.25 -16.48
CA LEU A 212 1.21 -14.94 -16.03
C LEU A 212 -0.28 -14.94 -15.67
N ARG A 213 -0.63 -14.41 -14.50
CA ARG A 213 -2.02 -14.36 -14.03
C ARG A 213 -2.88 -13.44 -14.88
N ASP A 214 -2.47 -12.20 -15.06
CA ASP A 214 -3.28 -11.12 -15.60
C ASP A 214 -2.85 -10.67 -16.99
N ALA A 215 -1.68 -11.11 -17.46
CA ALA A 215 -1.21 -10.81 -18.81
C ALA A 215 -1.78 -11.78 -19.83
N LEU A 216 -2.22 -11.22 -20.95
CA LEU A 216 -2.74 -11.99 -22.07
C LEU A 216 -1.59 -12.71 -22.80
N ASP A 217 -0.44 -12.05 -22.91
CA ASP A 217 0.69 -12.47 -23.71
C ASP A 217 1.90 -12.84 -22.85
N GLN A 218 2.54 -13.94 -23.20
CA GLN A 218 3.84 -14.32 -22.67
C GLN A 218 5.00 -13.73 -23.49
N GLY A 219 4.71 -12.71 -24.29
CA GLY A 219 5.66 -11.99 -25.13
C GLY A 219 5.32 -10.50 -25.21
N LEU A 220 6.34 -9.65 -25.35
CA LEU A 220 6.23 -8.20 -25.37
C LEU A 220 7.26 -7.60 -26.33
N VAL A 221 6.80 -6.67 -27.18
CA VAL A 221 7.68 -5.80 -28.00
C VAL A 221 7.81 -4.43 -27.34
N ILE A 222 9.02 -3.96 -27.25
CA ILE A 222 9.36 -2.66 -26.64
C ILE A 222 10.10 -1.82 -27.67
N ASN A 223 9.54 -0.66 -27.98
CA ASN A 223 10.23 0.37 -28.76
C ASN A 223 10.84 1.38 -27.78
N GLU A 224 12.15 1.56 -27.81
CA GLU A 224 12.80 2.59 -27.00
C GLU A 224 12.21 3.97 -27.28
N GLN A 225 12.07 4.75 -26.23
CA GLN A 225 11.61 6.13 -26.31
C GLN A 225 12.81 7.08 -26.29
N THR A 226 12.58 8.31 -26.70
CA THR A 226 13.56 9.40 -26.52
C THR A 226 13.66 9.73 -25.02
N GLY A 227 14.87 9.74 -24.46
CA GLY A 227 15.09 9.99 -23.03
C GLY A 227 16.25 9.15 -22.50
N PRO A 228 16.32 8.93 -21.19
CA PRO A 228 17.36 8.09 -20.59
C PRO A 228 17.30 6.67 -21.13
N ARG A 229 18.45 6.15 -21.51
CA ARG A 229 18.62 4.78 -21.98
C ARG A 229 19.91 4.15 -21.50
N VAL A 230 19.92 2.84 -21.39
CA VAL A 230 21.11 2.07 -21.00
C VAL A 230 21.68 1.36 -22.23
N VAL A 231 22.97 1.43 -22.39
CA VAL A 231 23.73 0.72 -23.41
C VAL A 231 24.84 -0.06 -22.71
N SER A 232 24.63 -1.36 -22.55
CA SER A 232 25.57 -2.23 -21.85
C SER A 232 26.18 -3.31 -22.75
N GLY A 233 25.53 -3.61 -23.86
CA GLY A 233 25.85 -4.76 -24.70
C GLY A 233 25.27 -6.08 -24.20
N ASP A 234 24.67 -6.12 -22.99
CA ASP A 234 23.84 -7.22 -22.50
C ASP A 234 22.39 -6.93 -22.90
N VAL A 235 21.84 -7.76 -23.78
CA VAL A 235 20.50 -7.53 -24.33
C VAL A 235 19.42 -7.59 -23.26
N ALA A 236 19.57 -8.48 -22.27
CA ALA A 236 18.59 -8.62 -21.20
C ALA A 236 18.56 -7.39 -20.30
N PHE A 237 19.73 -6.88 -19.90
CA PHE A 237 19.82 -5.70 -19.05
C PHE A 237 19.26 -4.45 -19.75
N ASP A 238 19.62 -4.24 -21.01
CA ASP A 238 19.14 -3.11 -21.82
C ASP A 238 17.62 -3.19 -22.03
N ALA A 239 17.08 -4.39 -22.35
CA ALA A 239 15.65 -4.60 -22.58
C ALA A 239 14.79 -4.40 -21.32
N LEU A 240 15.29 -4.80 -20.13
CA LEU A 240 14.57 -4.62 -18.87
C LEU A 240 14.52 -3.14 -18.46
N PHE A 241 15.58 -2.38 -18.73
CA PHE A 241 15.55 -0.93 -18.54
C PHE A 241 14.55 -0.27 -19.51
N ALA A 242 14.57 -0.66 -20.79
CA ALA A 242 13.62 -0.16 -21.78
C ALA A 242 12.16 -0.51 -21.42
N LEU A 243 11.90 -1.71 -20.89
CA LEU A 243 10.59 -2.11 -20.35
C LEU A 243 10.14 -1.17 -19.22
N THR A 244 11.03 -0.91 -18.27
CA THR A 244 10.72 -0.03 -17.13
C THR A 244 10.44 1.40 -17.59
N MET A 245 11.17 1.93 -18.57
CA MET A 245 10.89 3.25 -19.17
C MET A 245 9.57 3.28 -19.93
N LYS A 246 9.21 2.22 -20.64
CA LYS A 246 7.89 2.08 -21.29
C LYS A 246 6.77 2.10 -20.26
N GLU A 247 6.92 1.39 -19.14
CA GLU A 247 5.92 1.37 -18.07
C GLU A 247 5.80 2.74 -17.37
N LEU A 248 6.92 3.44 -17.18
CA LEU A 248 6.90 4.83 -16.67
C LEU A 248 6.12 5.76 -17.60
N ASP A 249 6.28 5.63 -18.92
CA ASP A 249 5.52 6.41 -19.90
C ASP A 249 4.03 6.06 -19.88
N GLN A 250 3.67 4.78 -19.75
CA GLN A 250 2.29 4.33 -19.64
C GLN A 250 1.58 4.81 -18.36
N LEU A 251 2.32 5.01 -17.26
CA LEU A 251 1.79 5.57 -16.01
C LEU A 251 1.65 7.09 -16.05
N ALA A 252 2.27 7.75 -17.02
CA ALA A 252 2.24 9.20 -17.20
C ALA A 252 0.92 9.62 -17.89
N VAL A 253 -0.06 10.02 -17.08
CA VAL A 253 -1.41 10.39 -17.56
C VAL A 253 -1.64 11.90 -17.57
N SER A 254 -2.59 12.38 -18.37
CA SER A 254 -3.03 13.79 -18.41
C SER A 254 -4.38 13.99 -17.75
N GLU A 255 -5.02 12.93 -17.33
CA GLU A 255 -6.25 12.95 -16.53
C GLU A 255 -6.36 11.69 -15.67
N ILE A 256 -6.98 11.83 -14.52
CA ILE A 256 -7.35 10.72 -13.65
C ILE A 256 -8.80 10.36 -13.92
N LYS A 257 -9.07 9.08 -14.16
CA LYS A 257 -10.41 8.56 -14.38
C LYS A 257 -10.59 7.26 -13.62
N ASP A 258 -11.26 7.33 -12.50
CA ASP A 258 -11.54 6.20 -11.60
C ASP A 258 -12.99 6.26 -11.11
N GLY A 259 -13.69 5.12 -11.12
CA GLY A 259 -15.10 5.03 -10.72
C GLY A 259 -15.37 5.45 -9.27
N ASN A 260 -14.37 5.35 -8.39
CA ASN A 260 -14.49 5.75 -7.00
C ASN A 260 -14.33 7.27 -6.79
N TYR A 261 -13.83 8.01 -7.79
CA TYR A 261 -13.55 9.44 -7.67
C TYR A 261 -14.29 10.23 -8.72
N ASN A 262 -14.83 11.37 -8.32
CA ASN A 262 -15.57 12.32 -9.18
C ASN A 262 -16.64 11.65 -10.08
N TYR A 263 -17.26 10.55 -9.58
CA TYR A 263 -18.27 9.79 -10.33
C TYR A 263 -17.79 9.36 -11.74
N ASN A 264 -16.52 8.94 -11.83
CA ASN A 264 -15.84 8.58 -13.07
C ASN A 264 -15.72 9.73 -14.10
N ASN A 265 -16.01 10.97 -13.72
CA ASN A 265 -15.72 12.12 -14.58
C ASN A 265 -14.20 12.40 -14.54
N PRO A 266 -13.58 12.67 -15.70
CA PRO A 266 -12.15 12.92 -15.76
C PRO A 266 -11.71 14.11 -14.90
N ILE A 267 -10.63 13.92 -14.13
CA ILE A 267 -9.96 14.99 -13.38
C ILE A 267 -8.67 15.31 -14.13
N LYS A 268 -8.58 16.50 -14.71
CA LYS A 268 -7.42 16.95 -15.49
C LYS A 268 -6.20 17.13 -14.58
N ALA A 269 -5.17 16.33 -14.80
CA ALA A 269 -3.91 16.38 -14.04
C ALA A 269 -2.79 15.68 -14.82
N GLU A 270 -1.68 16.41 -15.06
CA GLU A 270 -0.45 15.85 -15.63
C GLU A 270 0.37 15.17 -14.53
N VAL A 271 0.03 13.93 -14.20
CA VAL A 271 0.53 13.17 -13.04
C VAL A 271 0.94 11.75 -13.43
N PHE A 272 1.38 10.96 -12.47
CA PHE A 272 1.50 9.50 -12.58
C PHE A 272 0.31 8.84 -11.87
N GLU A 273 -0.33 7.87 -12.54
CA GLU A 273 -1.24 6.95 -11.86
C GLU A 273 -0.48 5.87 -11.11
N THR A 274 -1.12 5.24 -10.14
CA THR A 274 -0.46 4.32 -9.20
C THR A 274 -0.10 2.96 -9.83
N GLY A 275 -0.86 2.47 -10.79
CA GLY A 275 -0.60 1.18 -11.43
C GLY A 275 -1.65 0.78 -12.45
N ALA A 276 -1.46 -0.37 -13.09
CA ALA A 276 -2.39 -0.87 -14.12
C ALA A 276 -3.82 -1.08 -13.59
N LYS A 277 -3.96 -1.43 -12.31
CA LYS A 277 -5.25 -1.62 -11.63
C LYS A 277 -5.68 -0.41 -10.78
N TRP A 278 -4.79 0.58 -10.59
CA TRP A 278 -4.98 1.69 -9.67
C TRP A 278 -4.92 3.02 -10.40
N HIS A 279 -6.02 3.41 -11.03
CA HIS A 279 -6.14 4.62 -11.88
C HIS A 279 -6.30 5.91 -11.06
N TYR A 280 -5.54 6.03 -9.97
CA TYR A 280 -5.58 7.18 -9.07
C TYR A 280 -4.18 7.56 -8.60
N VAL A 281 -4.03 8.73 -7.97
CA VAL A 281 -2.78 9.18 -7.33
C VAL A 281 -2.87 8.94 -5.83
N TRP A 282 -2.24 7.90 -5.35
CA TRP A 282 -2.13 7.63 -3.92
C TRP A 282 -0.91 8.34 -3.35
N THR A 283 -1.08 9.03 -2.21
CA THR A 283 -0.01 9.84 -1.57
C THR A 283 1.22 9.01 -1.28
N ARG A 284 1.03 7.87 -0.66
CA ARG A 284 2.08 6.95 -0.22
C ARG A 284 2.85 6.38 -1.42
N ASP A 285 2.12 5.85 -2.41
CA ASP A 285 2.71 5.24 -3.61
C ASP A 285 3.55 6.23 -4.40
N LEU A 286 2.99 7.42 -4.66
CA LEU A 286 3.73 8.50 -5.31
C LEU A 286 4.96 8.93 -4.51
N ALA A 287 4.85 9.04 -3.19
CA ALA A 287 5.93 9.53 -2.34
C ALA A 287 7.12 8.57 -2.33
N TYR A 288 6.88 7.27 -2.13
CA TYR A 288 7.94 6.26 -2.19
C TYR A 288 8.54 6.15 -3.60
N ALA A 289 7.71 6.17 -4.66
CA ALA A 289 8.19 6.16 -6.02
C ALA A 289 9.05 7.41 -6.34
N ALA A 290 8.65 8.58 -5.87
CA ALA A 290 9.39 9.82 -6.04
C ALA A 290 10.77 9.76 -5.38
N ASP A 291 10.84 9.27 -4.13
CA ASP A 291 12.11 9.05 -3.41
C ASP A 291 12.98 7.97 -4.09
N LEU A 292 12.35 6.98 -4.72
CA LEU A 292 13.00 5.92 -5.51
C LEU A 292 13.21 6.33 -6.99
N SER A 293 13.87 7.45 -7.25
CA SER A 293 14.30 7.98 -8.55
C SER A 293 13.27 8.70 -9.41
N LEU A 294 11.94 8.56 -9.22
CA LEU A 294 10.99 9.22 -10.12
C LEU A 294 11.10 10.75 -10.09
N ALA A 295 11.44 11.35 -8.94
CA ALA A 295 11.68 12.79 -8.86
C ALA A 295 12.87 13.26 -9.70
N LEU A 296 13.82 12.36 -9.99
CA LEU A 296 14.94 12.65 -10.90
C LEU A 296 14.57 12.39 -12.35
N MET A 297 13.76 11.35 -12.61
CA MET A 297 13.38 10.95 -13.96
C MET A 297 12.34 11.89 -14.59
N ASN A 298 11.40 12.39 -13.78
CA ASN A 298 10.36 13.32 -14.23
C ASN A 298 9.91 14.26 -13.10
N PRO A 299 10.71 15.26 -12.74
CA PRO A 299 10.42 16.17 -11.64
C PRO A 299 9.09 16.92 -11.80
N THR A 300 8.72 17.29 -13.03
CA THR A 300 7.47 18.03 -13.28
C THR A 300 6.22 17.23 -12.91
N ARG A 301 6.13 15.97 -13.36
CA ARG A 301 4.96 15.12 -13.02
C ARG A 301 4.93 14.76 -11.54
N VAL A 302 6.09 14.52 -10.92
CA VAL A 302 6.18 14.29 -9.48
C VAL A 302 5.73 15.52 -8.71
N GLN A 303 6.16 16.73 -9.10
CA GLN A 303 5.71 17.99 -8.49
C GLN A 303 4.19 18.16 -8.60
N ASN A 304 3.63 17.92 -9.78
CA ASN A 304 2.19 17.98 -10.00
C ASN A 304 1.43 16.98 -9.11
N GLY A 305 1.90 15.74 -9.03
CA GLY A 305 1.31 14.71 -8.18
C GLY A 305 1.39 15.04 -6.70
N LEU A 306 2.54 15.51 -6.21
CA LEU A 306 2.68 15.97 -4.81
C LEU A 306 1.75 17.16 -4.53
N ASN A 307 1.66 18.13 -5.42
CA ASN A 307 0.72 19.23 -5.30
C ASN A 307 -0.75 18.78 -5.33
N PHE A 308 -1.09 17.78 -6.14
CA PHE A 308 -2.44 17.19 -6.20
C PHE A 308 -2.87 16.57 -4.86
N LYS A 309 -1.93 16.15 -4.03
CA LYS A 309 -2.16 15.55 -2.70
C LYS A 309 -2.09 16.59 -1.55
N LEU A 310 -2.29 17.87 -1.83
CA LEU A 310 -2.42 18.93 -0.82
C LEU A 310 -3.86 19.45 -0.79
N SER A 311 -4.37 19.73 0.41
CA SER A 311 -5.73 20.25 0.60
C SER A 311 -5.82 21.11 1.86
N ALA A 312 -6.56 22.24 1.78
CA ALA A 312 -6.93 23.06 2.92
C ALA A 312 -8.29 22.67 3.52
N PHE A 313 -8.93 21.61 3.04
CA PHE A 313 -10.29 21.27 3.40
C PHE A 313 -10.44 20.71 4.83
N ARG A 314 -9.39 20.08 5.36
CA ARG A 314 -9.36 19.50 6.71
C ARG A 314 -8.73 20.45 7.72
N ASP A 315 -9.29 21.65 7.89
CA ASP A 315 -8.90 22.54 8.95
C ASP A 315 -9.55 22.20 10.29
N THR A 316 -8.98 22.74 11.38
CA THR A 316 -9.61 22.66 12.68
C THR A 316 -10.80 23.61 12.77
N THR A 317 -11.76 23.29 13.65
CA THR A 317 -12.97 24.12 13.82
C THR A 317 -12.70 25.50 14.42
N ASP A 318 -11.59 25.68 15.11
CA ASP A 318 -11.13 26.93 15.70
C ASP A 318 -10.06 27.65 14.85
N GLN A 319 -9.81 27.16 13.63
CA GLN A 319 -8.84 27.72 12.68
C GLN A 319 -7.41 27.78 13.22
N GLN A 320 -7.06 26.87 14.11
CA GLN A 320 -5.73 26.82 14.70
C GLN A 320 -4.66 26.42 13.66
N TYR A 321 -5.06 25.67 12.62
CA TYR A 321 -4.21 25.16 11.54
C TYR A 321 -4.82 25.50 10.18
N ASP A 322 -5.01 26.78 9.93
CA ASP A 322 -5.50 27.28 8.64
C ASP A 322 -4.44 27.08 7.55
N GLY A 323 -4.81 26.34 6.51
CA GLY A 323 -3.98 26.13 5.34
C GLY A 323 -3.85 24.69 4.84
N GLU A 324 -3.05 24.51 3.81
CA GLU A 324 -2.85 23.22 3.16
C GLU A 324 -2.17 22.19 4.09
N GLN A 325 -2.72 20.99 4.08
CA GLN A 325 -2.15 19.80 4.68
C GLN A 325 -1.99 18.71 3.62
N ILE A 326 -1.15 17.72 3.90
CA ILE A 326 -1.01 16.53 3.09
C ILE A 326 -2.27 15.65 3.26
N VAL A 327 -2.83 15.15 2.16
CA VAL A 327 -4.01 14.30 2.19
C VAL A 327 -3.64 12.89 2.62
N GLN A 328 -4.29 12.38 3.68
CA GLN A 328 -4.28 10.96 3.99
C GLN A 328 -5.25 10.26 3.06
N ASP A 329 -4.78 9.28 2.31
CA ASP A 329 -5.63 8.46 1.47
C ASP A 329 -6.51 7.55 2.32
N THR A 330 -7.72 7.31 1.81
CA THR A 330 -8.63 6.30 2.32
C THR A 330 -8.37 4.97 1.60
N GLY A 331 -9.25 4.07 1.65
CA GLY A 331 -9.10 2.72 1.13
C GLY A 331 -8.92 1.76 2.30
N THR A 332 -8.38 0.59 2.06
CA THR A 332 -8.05 -0.35 3.13
C THR A 332 -7.01 0.22 4.10
N GLY A 333 -6.22 1.20 3.63
CA GLY A 333 -5.18 1.92 4.35
C GLY A 333 -5.62 2.86 5.45
N GLY A 334 -6.86 2.90 5.77
CA GLY A 334 -7.35 3.67 6.90
C GLY A 334 -7.40 5.17 6.72
N SER A 335 -8.17 5.78 7.59
CA SER A 335 -8.33 7.22 7.63
C SER A 335 -7.51 7.86 8.74
N TRP A 336 -7.19 9.12 8.55
CA TRP A 336 -6.59 9.93 9.60
C TRP A 336 -7.53 10.02 10.83
N PRO A 337 -7.03 9.91 12.07
CA PRO A 337 -5.64 9.67 12.48
C PRO A 337 -5.32 8.19 12.82
N ILE A 338 -6.14 7.22 12.44
CA ILE A 338 -5.79 5.79 12.57
C ILE A 338 -4.54 5.49 11.75
N SER A 339 -4.42 6.08 10.56
CA SER A 339 -3.19 6.13 9.77
C SER A 339 -2.72 7.57 9.61
N THR A 340 -1.41 7.77 9.71
CA THR A 340 -0.73 9.06 9.50
C THR A 340 0.42 8.94 8.52
N ASP A 341 0.47 7.86 7.74
CA ASP A 341 1.53 7.58 6.77
C ASP A 341 1.57 8.54 5.57
N ARG A 342 0.60 9.46 5.46
CA ARG A 342 0.65 10.62 4.55
C ARG A 342 1.94 11.45 4.69
N THR A 343 2.62 11.35 5.82
CA THR A 343 3.91 12.00 6.05
C THR A 343 5.02 11.47 5.14
N THR A 344 4.84 10.31 4.48
CA THR A 344 5.69 9.81 3.38
C THR A 344 5.87 10.83 2.27
N TRP A 345 4.88 11.71 2.05
CA TRP A 345 4.94 12.82 1.10
C TRP A 345 6.24 13.63 1.25
N ALA A 346 6.74 13.77 2.48
CA ALA A 346 7.98 14.51 2.76
C ALA A 346 9.21 13.84 2.13
N LEU A 347 9.25 12.51 1.99
CA LEU A 347 10.36 11.81 1.31
C LEU A 347 10.40 12.19 -0.16
N GLY A 348 9.24 12.12 -0.83
CA GLY A 348 9.12 12.55 -2.23
C GLY A 348 9.43 14.03 -2.42
N ALA A 349 8.98 14.89 -1.49
CA ALA A 349 9.26 16.33 -1.54
C ALA A 349 10.75 16.63 -1.35
N GLU A 350 11.44 15.98 -0.41
CA GLU A 350 12.89 16.16 -0.22
C GLU A 350 13.67 15.76 -1.47
N ARG A 351 13.28 14.63 -2.08
CA ARG A 351 13.92 14.17 -3.32
C ARG A 351 13.67 15.13 -4.48
N LEU A 352 12.42 15.60 -4.64
CA LEU A 352 12.09 16.59 -5.65
C LEU A 352 12.87 17.90 -5.47
N LEU A 353 13.01 18.40 -4.25
CA LEU A 353 13.81 19.59 -3.94
C LEU A 353 15.28 19.44 -4.40
N SER A 354 15.85 18.25 -4.38
CA SER A 354 17.20 18.02 -4.91
C SER A 354 17.28 18.15 -6.44
N ALA A 355 16.16 17.93 -7.13
CA ALA A 355 16.07 18.01 -8.60
C ALA A 355 15.69 19.40 -9.12
N LEU A 356 15.07 20.25 -8.29
CA LEU A 356 14.65 21.60 -8.65
C LEU A 356 15.77 22.64 -8.44
N ASP A 357 15.66 23.79 -9.13
CA ASP A 357 16.49 24.95 -8.89
C ASP A 357 15.73 26.28 -9.07
N GLY A 358 16.42 27.40 -8.84
CA GLY A 358 15.92 28.74 -9.10
C GLY A 358 14.60 29.05 -8.44
N GLU A 359 13.66 29.59 -9.20
CA GLU A 359 12.33 30.00 -8.72
C GLU A 359 11.43 28.82 -8.41
N GLU A 360 11.48 27.75 -9.21
CA GLU A 360 10.71 26.53 -8.99
C GLU A 360 11.06 25.88 -7.64
N TYR A 361 12.36 25.81 -7.32
CA TYR A 361 12.79 25.34 -6.00
C TYR A 361 12.20 26.19 -4.87
N ASN A 362 12.27 27.54 -5.00
CA ASN A 362 11.81 28.43 -3.94
C ASN A 362 10.29 28.31 -3.71
N GLN A 363 9.51 28.30 -4.78
CA GLN A 363 8.05 28.18 -4.70
C GLN A 363 7.62 26.83 -4.11
N PHE A 364 8.22 25.75 -4.58
CA PHE A 364 7.89 24.42 -4.04
C PHE A 364 8.37 24.27 -2.59
N ALA A 365 9.57 24.75 -2.24
CA ALA A 365 10.09 24.67 -0.87
C ALA A 365 9.23 25.43 0.14
N GLU A 366 8.71 26.61 -0.20
CA GLU A 366 7.81 27.35 0.67
C GLU A 366 6.48 26.65 0.87
N ARG A 367 5.90 26.12 -0.21
CA ARG A 367 4.65 25.35 -0.15
C ARG A 367 4.83 24.04 0.64
N ALA A 368 5.92 23.33 0.40
CA ALA A 368 6.27 22.12 1.13
C ALA A 368 6.44 22.38 2.63
N TYR A 369 7.13 23.44 3.00
CA TYR A 369 7.26 23.84 4.40
C TYR A 369 5.89 24.00 5.06
N LYS A 370 4.99 24.80 4.46
CA LYS A 370 3.65 25.04 5.00
C LYS A 370 2.84 23.75 5.14
N ALA A 371 2.80 22.94 4.08
CA ALA A 371 2.03 21.71 4.07
C ALA A 371 2.54 20.70 5.10
N ILE A 372 3.86 20.50 5.18
CA ILE A 372 4.47 19.57 6.16
C ILE A 372 4.25 20.09 7.58
N SER A 373 4.47 21.38 7.84
CA SER A 373 4.28 21.96 9.17
C SER A 373 2.84 21.80 9.66
N ASN A 374 1.85 22.17 8.84
CA ASN A 374 0.43 22.02 9.19
C ASN A 374 0.06 20.54 9.45
N THR A 375 0.60 19.63 8.65
CA THR A 375 0.38 18.19 8.84
C THR A 375 0.97 17.69 10.15
N LEU A 376 2.22 18.04 10.44
CA LEU A 376 2.91 17.63 11.67
C LEU A 376 2.27 18.19 12.94
N GLU A 377 1.79 19.44 12.91
CA GLU A 377 1.08 20.03 14.05
C GLU A 377 -0.26 19.32 14.30
N ALA A 378 -1.01 18.99 13.25
CA ALA A 378 -2.26 18.23 13.37
C ALA A 378 -2.00 16.82 13.93
N ASP A 379 -0.98 16.12 13.41
CA ASP A 379 -0.61 14.78 13.87
C ASP A 379 -0.08 14.82 15.32
N ARG A 380 0.63 15.87 15.70
CA ARG A 380 1.11 16.08 17.08
C ARG A 380 -0.03 16.22 18.08
N LEU A 381 -1.16 16.79 17.66
CA LEU A 381 -2.36 16.88 18.49
C LEU A 381 -3.12 15.57 18.60
N ALA A 382 -3.39 14.92 17.46
CA ALA A 382 -4.38 13.83 17.38
C ALA A 382 -3.77 12.42 17.43
N ALA A 383 -2.48 12.28 17.13
CA ALA A 383 -1.80 11.01 16.96
C ALA A 383 -0.43 10.92 17.65
N PHE A 384 -0.14 11.75 18.61
CA PHE A 384 1.12 11.69 19.36
C PHE A 384 0.88 11.33 20.82
N ASP A 385 1.51 10.25 21.26
CA ASP A 385 1.51 9.86 22.66
C ASP A 385 2.71 10.47 23.39
N ALA A 386 2.45 11.45 24.25
CA ALA A 386 3.49 12.14 25.01
C ALA A 386 4.20 11.24 26.05
N LYS A 387 3.57 10.12 26.45
CA LYS A 387 4.12 9.17 27.43
C LYS A 387 5.24 8.33 26.81
N SER A 388 5.01 7.82 25.61
CA SER A 388 6.03 7.06 24.85
C SER A 388 6.94 7.95 24.03
N GLY A 389 6.50 9.16 23.66
CA GLY A 389 7.22 10.04 22.74
C GLY A 389 7.10 9.61 21.27
N LEU A 390 6.13 8.76 20.94
CA LEU A 390 5.91 8.17 19.63
C LEU A 390 4.58 8.64 19.02
N TYR A 391 4.49 8.60 17.69
CA TYR A 391 3.23 8.74 16.98
C TYR A 391 2.47 7.42 17.00
N THR A 392 1.16 7.49 17.25
CA THR A 392 0.25 6.35 17.22
C THR A 392 -0.25 6.09 15.81
N GLY A 393 -0.75 4.87 15.57
CA GLY A 393 -1.43 4.48 14.35
C GLY A 393 -0.74 3.38 13.57
N GLU A 394 -1.23 3.20 12.38
CA GLU A 394 -0.96 2.09 11.48
C GLU A 394 0.47 2.08 10.91
N GLN A 395 0.97 0.89 10.60
CA GLN A 395 2.21 0.68 9.85
C GLN A 395 2.09 1.31 8.45
N SER A 396 3.12 2.01 7.99
CA SER A 396 3.14 2.58 6.65
C SER A 396 3.08 1.47 5.61
N PHE A 397 2.25 1.64 4.61
CA PHE A 397 1.92 0.76 3.50
C PHE A 397 1.34 -0.63 3.86
N LEU A 398 1.60 -1.17 5.03
CA LEU A 398 1.02 -2.44 5.51
C LEU A 398 -0.44 -2.23 5.98
N ASP A 399 -1.22 -1.65 5.10
CA ASP A 399 -2.52 -1.05 5.34
C ASP A 399 -3.70 -2.01 5.15
N TRP A 400 -3.48 -3.16 4.56
CA TRP A 400 -4.45 -4.24 4.56
C TRP A 400 -4.31 -5.04 5.87
N ARG A 401 -5.04 -4.61 6.87
CA ARG A 401 -4.89 -4.97 8.28
C ARG A 401 -4.98 -6.45 8.59
N GLU A 402 -5.79 -7.17 7.82
CA GLU A 402 -5.95 -8.62 7.90
C GLU A 402 -4.64 -9.38 7.67
N GLN A 403 -3.69 -8.72 7.02
CA GLN A 403 -2.41 -9.31 6.63
C GLN A 403 -1.36 -9.28 7.73
N THR A 404 -1.34 -8.25 8.58
CA THR A 404 -0.18 -7.96 9.43
C THR A 404 -0.50 -7.73 10.91
N TYR A 405 -1.74 -7.42 11.25
CA TYR A 405 -2.18 -7.25 12.63
C TYR A 405 -2.88 -8.50 13.17
N SER A 406 -3.26 -8.48 14.44
CA SER A 406 -4.06 -9.55 15.05
C SER A 406 -5.37 -9.77 14.29
N THR A 407 -5.81 -11.02 14.18
CA THR A 407 -6.98 -11.44 13.39
C THR A 407 -8.30 -10.81 13.81
N TRP A 408 -8.39 -10.28 15.03
CA TRP A 408 -9.57 -9.59 15.57
C TRP A 408 -9.58 -8.07 15.29
N THR A 409 -8.44 -7.44 14.93
CA THR A 409 -8.32 -5.98 14.77
C THR A 409 -9.10 -5.38 13.59
N PRO A 410 -9.37 -6.08 12.47
CA PRO A 410 -10.28 -5.56 11.45
C PRO A 410 -11.67 -5.21 11.97
N ASN A 411 -12.11 -5.88 13.04
CA ASN A 411 -13.38 -5.58 13.73
C ASN A 411 -13.23 -4.53 14.84
N ASP A 412 -12.01 -4.11 15.16
CA ASP A 412 -11.71 -3.08 16.16
C ASP A 412 -10.46 -2.26 15.77
N VAL A 413 -10.63 -1.40 14.79
CA VAL A 413 -9.54 -0.58 14.23
C VAL A 413 -8.98 0.44 15.23
N ASN A 414 -9.67 0.71 16.33
CA ASN A 414 -9.14 1.59 17.38
C ASN A 414 -7.92 0.98 18.07
N ALA A 415 -7.81 -0.36 18.14
CA ALA A 415 -6.61 -1.04 18.63
C ALA A 415 -5.39 -0.75 17.75
N ILE A 416 -5.59 -0.62 16.42
CA ILE A 416 -4.55 -0.16 15.49
C ILE A 416 -4.27 1.33 15.70
N GLY A 417 -5.31 2.14 15.85
CA GLY A 417 -5.20 3.57 16.14
C GLY A 417 -4.41 3.91 17.39
N SER A 418 -4.42 3.04 18.41
CA SER A 418 -3.63 3.18 19.65
C SER A 418 -2.23 2.58 19.55
N SER A 419 -1.97 1.68 18.59
CA SER A 419 -0.65 1.08 18.38
C SER A 419 0.38 2.10 17.91
N LYS A 420 1.66 1.77 17.97
CA LYS A 420 2.75 2.60 17.45
C LYS A 420 3.54 1.77 16.46
N ALA A 421 3.72 2.27 15.25
CA ALA A 421 4.41 1.56 14.17
C ALA A 421 5.81 2.12 13.91
N LEU A 422 6.79 1.25 13.67
CA LEU A 422 8.16 1.64 13.35
C LEU A 422 8.22 2.49 12.08
N SER A 423 7.70 1.94 10.96
CA SER A 423 7.79 2.58 9.65
C SER A 423 7.19 3.99 9.65
N THR A 424 6.00 4.15 10.22
CA THR A 424 5.31 5.46 10.31
C THR A 424 6.06 6.43 11.22
N ASN A 425 6.63 5.98 12.35
CA ASN A 425 7.44 6.84 13.21
C ASN A 425 8.76 7.28 12.55
N VAL A 426 9.41 6.42 11.78
CA VAL A 426 10.62 6.79 11.02
C VAL A 426 10.29 7.78 9.90
N VAL A 427 9.13 7.64 9.24
CA VAL A 427 8.68 8.61 8.24
C VAL A 427 8.35 9.96 8.88
N HIS A 428 7.71 9.99 10.05
CA HIS A 428 7.52 11.23 10.83
C HIS A 428 8.86 11.88 11.17
N TYR A 429 9.85 11.09 11.61
CA TYR A 429 11.19 11.60 11.88
C TYR A 429 11.78 12.31 10.65
N ARG A 430 11.69 11.72 9.46
CA ARG A 430 12.15 12.34 8.21
C ARG A 430 11.35 13.59 7.84
N ALA A 431 10.04 13.56 8.00
CA ALA A 431 9.19 14.73 7.74
C ALA A 431 9.52 15.89 8.68
N ILE A 432 9.76 15.60 9.96
CA ILE A 432 10.16 16.59 10.95
C ILE A 432 11.56 17.16 10.63
N GLN A 433 12.52 16.33 10.18
CA GLN A 433 13.83 16.79 9.74
C GLN A 433 13.72 17.74 8.53
N LEU A 434 12.90 17.40 7.54
CA LEU A 434 12.68 18.27 6.39
C LEU A 434 12.01 19.58 6.80
N ALA A 435 11.01 19.54 7.70
CA ALA A 435 10.38 20.72 8.26
C ALA A 435 11.41 21.62 8.98
N ALA A 436 12.28 21.04 9.82
CA ALA A 436 13.34 21.79 10.50
C ALA A 436 14.29 22.48 9.51
N LYS A 437 14.74 21.75 8.49
CA LYS A 437 15.63 22.29 7.43
C LYS A 437 14.99 23.45 6.65
N LEU A 438 13.72 23.30 6.26
CA LEU A 438 13.00 24.35 5.54
C LEU A 438 12.66 25.55 6.45
N ALA A 439 12.36 25.28 7.71
CA ALA A 439 12.07 26.32 8.70
C ALA A 439 13.26 27.27 8.96
N GLU A 440 14.51 26.82 8.75
CA GLU A 440 15.68 27.72 8.83
C GLU A 440 15.51 28.97 7.95
N LYS A 441 14.84 28.82 6.81
CA LYS A 441 14.58 29.92 5.87
C LYS A 441 13.25 30.62 6.12
N TYR A 442 12.19 29.86 6.46
CA TYR A 442 10.81 30.36 6.47
C TYR A 442 10.29 30.73 7.87
N ASP A 443 10.80 30.07 8.94
CA ASP A 443 10.39 30.29 10.33
C ASP A 443 11.45 29.75 11.32
N SER A 444 12.45 30.55 11.61
CA SER A 444 13.56 30.15 12.47
C SER A 444 13.18 29.69 13.89
N THR A 445 12.02 30.11 14.41
CA THR A 445 11.52 29.63 15.71
C THR A 445 11.09 28.20 15.65
N ASN A 446 10.36 27.84 14.59
CA ASN A 446 9.95 26.46 14.35
C ASN A 446 11.12 25.55 13.98
N ALA A 447 12.21 26.06 13.39
CA ALA A 447 13.40 25.26 13.12
C ALA A 447 13.96 24.61 14.40
N VAL A 448 14.05 25.35 15.49
CA VAL A 448 14.51 24.83 16.80
C VAL A 448 13.52 23.78 17.33
N LYS A 449 12.23 24.09 17.31
CA LYS A 449 11.17 23.17 17.76
C LYS A 449 11.21 21.83 17.02
N TYR A 450 11.26 21.87 15.69
CA TYR A 450 11.28 20.63 14.90
C TYR A 450 12.59 19.86 15.05
N THR A 451 13.73 20.53 15.25
CA THR A 451 14.98 19.85 15.57
C THR A 451 14.86 19.08 16.89
N GLU A 452 14.31 19.71 17.92
CA GLU A 452 14.07 19.04 19.21
C GLU A 452 13.09 17.86 19.09
N TRP A 453 12.01 18.01 18.30
CA TRP A 453 11.06 16.92 18.08
C TRP A 453 11.71 15.74 17.36
N ALA A 454 12.56 15.97 16.35
CA ALA A 454 13.28 14.93 15.65
C ALA A 454 14.20 14.13 16.60
N GLU A 455 15.00 14.81 17.42
CA GLU A 455 15.91 14.16 18.36
C GLU A 455 15.16 13.34 19.43
N GLN A 456 14.07 13.88 19.96
CA GLN A 456 13.21 13.17 20.89
C GLN A 456 12.61 11.91 20.25
N LEU A 457 12.08 12.02 19.04
CA LEU A 457 11.47 10.90 18.32
C LEU A 457 12.49 9.81 17.99
N LYS A 458 13.68 10.19 17.49
CA LYS A 458 14.77 9.24 17.25
C LYS A 458 15.16 8.47 18.51
N THR A 459 15.23 9.15 19.65
CA THR A 459 15.50 8.52 20.95
C THR A 459 14.41 7.54 21.31
N ALA A 460 13.14 7.95 21.24
CA ALA A 460 11.98 7.12 21.56
C ALA A 460 11.90 5.86 20.67
N ILE A 461 12.18 6.00 19.37
CA ILE A 461 12.22 4.86 18.44
C ILE A 461 13.28 3.84 18.89
N ASN A 462 14.51 4.29 19.18
CA ASN A 462 15.60 3.40 19.60
C ASN A 462 15.32 2.72 20.94
N ASP A 463 14.73 3.43 21.89
CA ASP A 463 14.46 2.93 23.23
C ASP A 463 13.35 1.88 23.26
N GLN A 464 12.35 1.95 22.37
CA GLN A 464 11.14 1.16 22.48
C GLN A 464 10.99 0.08 21.41
N PHE A 465 11.47 0.32 20.17
CA PHE A 465 11.34 -0.68 19.10
C PHE A 465 12.53 -1.65 19.00
N TRP A 466 13.71 -1.28 19.51
CA TRP A 466 14.90 -2.12 19.35
C TRP A 466 14.84 -3.42 20.15
N ASN A 467 14.83 -4.56 19.44
CA ASN A 467 14.94 -5.87 20.02
C ASN A 467 16.39 -6.38 19.96
N ALA A 468 17.14 -6.23 21.04
CA ALA A 468 18.55 -6.60 21.09
C ALA A 468 18.81 -8.12 20.94
N GLU A 469 17.82 -8.97 21.26
CA GLU A 469 17.94 -10.43 21.10
C GLU A 469 17.87 -10.82 19.62
N ARG A 470 17.01 -10.16 18.86
CA ARG A 470 16.85 -10.37 17.42
C ARG A 470 17.81 -9.51 16.58
N GLY A 471 18.33 -8.42 17.14
CA GLY A 471 19.16 -7.43 16.44
C GLY A 471 18.39 -6.71 15.33
N MET A 472 17.13 -6.41 15.56
CA MET A 472 16.18 -5.76 14.65
C MET A 472 15.20 -4.91 15.44
N TYR A 473 14.52 -3.97 14.80
CA TYR A 473 13.40 -3.25 15.40
C TYR A 473 12.10 -4.03 15.22
N VAL A 474 11.25 -4.10 16.26
CA VAL A 474 9.91 -4.64 16.09
C VAL A 474 9.07 -3.73 15.21
N SER A 475 8.18 -4.31 14.42
CA SER A 475 7.35 -3.60 13.43
C SER A 475 6.34 -2.67 14.11
N TYR A 476 5.75 -3.10 15.25
CA TYR A 476 4.83 -2.26 16.02
C TYR A 476 4.78 -2.63 17.51
N LEU A 477 4.32 -1.66 18.29
CA LEU A 477 4.01 -1.78 19.71
C LEU A 477 2.49 -1.83 19.87
N PHE A 478 1.99 -2.80 20.61
CA PHE A 478 0.57 -2.92 20.93
C PHE A 478 0.28 -2.27 22.28
N ASP A 479 -0.68 -1.35 22.35
CA ASP A 479 -1.08 -0.69 23.58
C ASP A 479 -2.08 -1.54 24.38
N ASN A 480 -1.73 -1.86 25.62
CA ASN A 480 -2.61 -2.48 26.61
C ASN A 480 -2.41 -1.83 27.99
N GLY A 481 -2.40 -0.47 28.05
CA GLY A 481 -2.03 0.32 29.22
C GLY A 481 -0.52 0.57 29.32
N LYS A 482 0.29 -0.40 28.88
CA LYS A 482 1.70 -0.24 28.53
C LYS A 482 1.94 -0.86 27.17
N ASP A 483 2.87 -0.29 26.44
CA ASP A 483 3.26 -0.78 25.11
C ASP A 483 3.95 -2.15 25.20
N ILE A 484 3.47 -3.10 24.43
CA ILE A 484 4.02 -4.44 24.28
C ILE A 484 4.68 -4.53 22.90
N ALA A 485 5.99 -4.83 22.88
CA ALA A 485 6.71 -5.07 21.64
C ALA A 485 6.24 -6.38 20.99
N VAL A 486 5.61 -6.31 19.85
CA VAL A 486 5.12 -7.47 19.10
C VAL A 486 6.28 -8.09 18.33
N ASP A 487 6.45 -9.42 18.39
CA ASP A 487 7.59 -10.14 17.76
C ASP A 487 7.39 -10.27 16.24
N LYS A 488 7.25 -9.14 15.58
CA LYS A 488 7.09 -8.96 14.15
C LYS A 488 8.03 -7.87 13.64
N TYR A 489 8.48 -8.01 12.42
CA TYR A 489 9.50 -7.17 11.79
C TYR A 489 9.05 -6.81 10.38
N ASP A 490 9.23 -5.58 9.94
CA ASP A 490 8.95 -5.15 8.58
C ASP A 490 10.21 -4.56 7.93
N MET A 491 10.53 -5.02 6.72
CA MET A 491 11.74 -4.60 6.02
C MET A 491 11.71 -3.13 5.63
N LEU A 492 10.54 -2.55 5.36
CA LEU A 492 10.47 -1.12 5.03
C LEU A 492 10.86 -0.26 6.23
N GLY A 493 10.31 -0.55 7.40
CA GLY A 493 10.66 0.15 8.65
C GLY A 493 12.14 0.02 8.98
N GLU A 494 12.71 -1.18 8.84
CA GLU A 494 14.13 -1.45 9.05
C GLU A 494 15.01 -0.67 8.07
N ALA A 495 14.71 -0.74 6.77
CA ALA A 495 15.47 -0.03 5.73
C ALA A 495 15.40 1.49 5.93
N LEU A 496 14.21 2.02 6.22
CA LEU A 496 14.03 3.45 6.51
C LEU A 496 14.82 3.88 7.76
N ALA A 497 14.83 3.06 8.82
CA ALA A 497 15.62 3.35 10.04
C ALA A 497 17.14 3.42 9.74
N ILE A 498 17.64 2.55 8.86
CA ILE A 498 19.03 2.56 8.41
C ILE A 498 19.31 3.83 7.58
N ILE A 499 18.53 4.06 6.53
CA ILE A 499 18.77 5.12 5.55
C ILE A 499 18.65 6.51 6.19
N SER A 500 17.73 6.68 7.15
CA SER A 500 17.52 7.95 7.85
C SER A 500 18.50 8.19 9.01
N GLY A 501 19.36 7.23 9.35
CA GLY A 501 20.28 7.32 10.46
C GLY A 501 19.59 7.28 11.83
N VAL A 502 18.40 6.69 11.93
CA VAL A 502 17.77 6.30 13.21
C VAL A 502 18.57 5.16 13.81
N ALA A 503 18.84 4.12 13.03
CA ALA A 503 19.73 3.03 13.41
C ALA A 503 21.20 3.50 13.42
N SER A 504 21.94 3.11 14.45
CA SER A 504 23.41 3.26 14.47
C SER A 504 24.05 2.30 13.44
N ASP A 505 25.29 2.54 13.07
CA ASP A 505 26.03 1.67 12.13
C ASP A 505 26.08 0.21 12.60
N ALA A 506 26.19 -0.02 13.90
CA ALA A 506 26.19 -1.36 14.47
C ALA A 506 24.82 -2.05 14.35
N GLN A 507 23.75 -1.33 14.65
CA GLN A 507 22.37 -1.83 14.47
C GLN A 507 22.08 -2.08 13.00
N ALA A 508 22.42 -1.14 12.10
CA ALA A 508 22.23 -1.28 10.68
C ALA A 508 22.87 -2.56 10.09
N LYS A 509 24.10 -2.87 10.51
CA LYS A 509 24.77 -4.12 10.11
C LYS A 509 24.07 -5.36 10.67
N GLN A 510 23.58 -5.31 11.93
CA GLN A 510 22.84 -6.41 12.53
C GLN A 510 21.52 -6.65 11.79
N ILE A 511 20.76 -5.61 11.51
CA ILE A 511 19.50 -5.68 10.76
C ILE A 511 19.72 -6.39 9.44
N MET A 512 20.66 -5.91 8.62
CA MET A 512 20.89 -6.46 7.28
C MET A 512 21.39 -7.91 7.31
N ALA A 513 22.07 -8.34 8.36
CA ALA A 513 22.52 -9.73 8.53
C ALA A 513 21.42 -10.66 9.06
N ASN A 514 20.53 -10.16 9.92
CA ASN A 514 19.57 -10.96 10.68
C ASN A 514 18.21 -11.05 10.02
N TYR A 515 17.79 -10.02 9.26
CA TYR A 515 16.49 -10.06 8.59
C TYR A 515 16.41 -11.24 7.61
N PRO A 516 15.35 -12.08 7.68
CA PRO A 516 15.27 -13.27 6.84
C PRO A 516 15.05 -12.97 5.36
N HIS A 517 15.75 -13.68 4.51
CA HIS A 517 15.63 -13.67 3.05
C HIS A 517 15.29 -15.07 2.55
N SER A 518 14.58 -15.18 1.44
CA SER A 518 14.59 -16.38 0.61
C SER A 518 15.58 -16.20 -0.56
N GLU A 519 15.78 -17.24 -1.33
CA GLU A 519 16.54 -17.14 -2.59
C GLU A 519 15.86 -16.25 -3.64
N PHE A 520 14.56 -15.93 -3.47
CA PHE A 520 13.80 -15.09 -4.38
C PHE A 520 13.73 -13.62 -3.94
N GLY A 521 14.11 -13.31 -2.71
CA GLY A 521 14.12 -11.95 -2.18
C GLY A 521 13.77 -11.84 -0.70
N VAL A 522 13.53 -10.63 -0.24
CA VAL A 522 13.22 -10.29 1.13
C VAL A 522 11.70 -10.11 1.31
N PRO A 523 11.08 -10.76 2.33
CA PRO A 523 9.65 -10.54 2.60
C PRO A 523 9.46 -9.17 3.26
N VAL A 524 8.31 -8.54 2.97
CA VAL A 524 8.01 -7.24 3.61
C VAL A 524 7.71 -7.35 5.09
N TYR A 525 7.27 -8.51 5.54
CA TYR A 525 6.84 -8.78 6.92
C TYR A 525 7.32 -10.14 7.39
N PHE A 526 7.78 -10.26 8.63
CA PHE A 526 8.28 -11.52 9.20
C PHE A 526 8.12 -11.55 10.73
N PRO A 527 7.89 -12.74 11.38
CA PRO A 527 7.47 -14.01 10.78
C PRO A 527 6.05 -13.92 10.19
N GLN A 528 5.76 -14.80 9.23
CA GLN A 528 4.49 -14.85 8.52
C GLN A 528 3.35 -15.30 9.44
N GLN A 529 2.13 -14.90 9.16
CA GLN A 529 0.93 -15.41 9.83
C GLN A 529 0.44 -16.67 9.11
N PRO A 530 0.11 -17.75 9.83
CA PRO A 530 -0.57 -18.91 9.24
C PRO A 530 -2.02 -18.53 8.87
N ASP A 531 -2.58 -19.25 7.90
CA ASP A 531 -3.99 -19.11 7.47
C ASP A 531 -4.38 -17.69 6.99
N VAL A 532 -3.39 -16.91 6.56
CA VAL A 532 -3.58 -15.58 5.97
C VAL A 532 -3.07 -15.60 4.53
N PRO A 533 -3.90 -15.19 3.54
CA PRO A 533 -3.54 -15.22 2.13
C PRO A 533 -2.30 -14.37 1.81
N VAL A 534 -1.73 -14.60 0.62
CA VAL A 534 -0.57 -13.83 0.16
C VAL A 534 -0.99 -12.45 -0.33
N TYR A 535 -0.46 -11.40 0.31
CA TYR A 535 -0.52 -10.01 -0.19
C TYR A 535 0.59 -9.17 0.46
N HIS A 536 0.44 -8.73 1.73
CA HIS A 536 1.56 -8.26 2.56
C HIS A 536 2.23 -9.45 3.26
N ASN A 537 1.41 -10.33 3.83
CA ASN A 537 1.86 -11.59 4.40
C ASN A 537 2.43 -12.48 3.28
N ARG A 538 3.59 -13.08 3.49
CA ARG A 538 4.26 -14.01 2.55
C ARG A 538 4.67 -13.37 1.22
N ALA A 539 4.86 -12.06 1.14
CA ALA A 539 5.14 -11.37 -0.13
C ALA A 539 6.45 -10.58 -0.13
N ILE A 540 7.05 -10.51 -1.31
CA ILE A 540 8.05 -9.55 -1.72
C ILE A 540 7.33 -8.39 -2.39
N TRP A 541 7.65 -7.16 -2.02
CA TRP A 541 7.20 -5.95 -2.70
C TRP A 541 8.44 -5.25 -3.30
N PRO A 542 8.53 -5.14 -4.63
CA PRO A 542 9.75 -4.66 -5.28
C PRO A 542 10.24 -3.29 -4.82
N PHE A 543 9.34 -2.36 -4.45
CA PHE A 543 9.77 -1.08 -3.90
C PHE A 543 10.45 -1.23 -2.52
N VAL A 544 9.95 -2.12 -1.66
CA VAL A 544 10.61 -2.43 -0.37
C VAL A 544 11.95 -3.11 -0.61
N THR A 545 12.03 -3.99 -1.62
CA THR A 545 13.30 -4.57 -2.06
C THR A 545 14.30 -3.50 -2.48
N ALA A 546 13.86 -2.43 -3.17
CA ALA A 546 14.71 -1.30 -3.53
C ALA A 546 15.19 -0.50 -2.30
N TYR A 547 14.33 -0.30 -1.29
CA TYR A 547 14.76 0.27 0.00
C TYR A 547 15.75 -0.63 0.73
N SER A 548 15.53 -1.95 0.72
CA SER A 548 16.51 -2.93 1.25
C SER A 548 17.85 -2.83 0.51
N LEU A 549 17.85 -2.66 -0.81
CA LEU A 549 19.07 -2.44 -1.60
C LEU A 549 19.80 -1.16 -1.20
N ARG A 550 19.10 -0.05 -0.98
CA ARG A 550 19.71 1.20 -0.48
C ARG A 550 20.35 1.01 0.89
N ALA A 551 19.66 0.29 1.80
CA ALA A 551 20.19 -0.06 3.12
C ALA A 551 21.41 -1.00 3.03
N ALA A 552 21.36 -2.00 2.13
CA ALA A 552 22.48 -2.90 1.86
C ALA A 552 23.70 -2.16 1.30
N HIS A 553 23.49 -1.21 0.38
CA HIS A 553 24.57 -0.35 -0.14
C HIS A 553 25.17 0.50 0.97
N GLN A 554 24.36 1.18 1.80
CA GLN A 554 24.84 2.01 2.90
C GLN A 554 25.66 1.21 3.93
N THR A 555 25.25 -0.03 4.21
CA THR A 555 25.95 -0.92 5.16
C THR A 555 27.07 -1.74 4.51
N GLN A 556 27.23 -1.65 3.19
CA GLN A 556 28.11 -2.49 2.38
C GLN A 556 27.86 -3.99 2.55
N ASN A 557 26.60 -4.39 2.78
CA ASN A 557 26.21 -5.79 2.80
C ASN A 557 25.99 -6.31 1.37
N VAL A 558 27.04 -6.84 0.78
CA VAL A 558 27.05 -7.35 -0.60
C VAL A 558 26.07 -8.52 -0.79
N ALA A 559 25.94 -9.39 0.20
CA ALA A 559 25.01 -10.53 0.13
C ALA A 559 23.54 -10.06 0.01
N ALA A 560 23.14 -9.09 0.84
CA ALA A 560 21.79 -8.50 0.78
C ALA A 560 21.58 -7.71 -0.52
N ALA A 561 22.60 -6.95 -0.97
CA ALA A 561 22.53 -6.21 -2.23
C ALA A 561 22.33 -7.16 -3.43
N ASN A 562 23.08 -8.24 -3.49
CA ASN A 562 22.95 -9.24 -4.54
C ASN A 562 21.55 -9.89 -4.55
N ASN A 563 21.03 -10.25 -3.36
CA ASN A 563 19.69 -10.83 -3.24
C ASN A 563 18.61 -9.85 -3.74
N ALA A 564 18.70 -8.58 -3.35
CA ALA A 564 17.76 -7.55 -3.77
C ALA A 564 17.80 -7.30 -5.30
N ILE A 565 19.00 -7.20 -5.89
CA ILE A 565 19.16 -7.01 -7.34
C ILE A 565 18.61 -8.22 -8.11
N GLN A 566 18.94 -9.44 -7.66
CA GLN A 566 18.40 -10.67 -8.27
C GLN A 566 16.87 -10.71 -8.21
N SER A 567 16.28 -10.34 -7.08
CA SER A 567 14.83 -10.31 -6.89
C SER A 567 14.15 -9.33 -7.86
N LEU A 568 14.68 -8.11 -7.98
CA LEU A 568 14.14 -7.09 -8.90
C LEU A 568 14.25 -7.52 -10.37
N VAL A 569 15.42 -8.00 -10.79
CA VAL A 569 15.66 -8.45 -12.17
C VAL A 569 14.77 -9.66 -12.50
N ARG A 570 14.73 -10.66 -11.59
CA ARG A 570 13.87 -11.85 -11.78
C ARG A 570 12.40 -11.46 -11.89
N GLY A 571 11.90 -10.69 -10.92
CA GLY A 571 10.50 -10.31 -10.86
C GLY A 571 10.03 -9.59 -12.12
N THR A 572 10.83 -8.64 -12.62
CA THR A 572 10.51 -7.89 -13.84
C THR A 572 10.64 -8.77 -15.10
N ALA A 573 11.68 -9.58 -15.19
CA ALA A 573 11.93 -10.42 -16.36
C ALA A 573 10.88 -11.52 -16.54
N THR A 574 10.59 -12.29 -15.48
CA THR A 574 9.68 -13.43 -15.57
C THR A 574 8.22 -13.01 -15.75
N ASN A 575 7.84 -11.82 -15.27
CA ASN A 575 6.47 -11.30 -15.34
C ASN A 575 6.24 -10.29 -16.47
N LEU A 576 7.27 -9.94 -17.26
CA LEU A 576 7.22 -8.93 -18.32
C LEU A 576 6.69 -7.57 -17.83
N SER A 577 6.84 -7.28 -16.54
CA SER A 577 6.35 -6.07 -15.89
C SER A 577 6.96 -5.87 -14.51
N ASN A 578 7.05 -4.62 -14.06
CA ASN A 578 7.31 -4.28 -12.67
C ASN A 578 6.05 -4.48 -11.84
N MET A 579 5.89 -5.72 -11.31
CA MET A 579 4.71 -6.14 -10.56
C MET A 579 4.62 -5.45 -9.20
N GLU A 580 3.41 -5.34 -8.67
CA GLU A 580 3.15 -4.82 -7.33
C GLU A 580 3.80 -5.70 -6.25
N ASN A 581 3.59 -7.01 -6.33
CA ASN A 581 4.11 -7.96 -5.35
C ASN A 581 4.41 -9.34 -5.97
N LEU A 582 5.13 -10.19 -5.24
CA LEU A 582 5.47 -11.57 -5.60
C LEU A 582 5.35 -12.43 -4.34
N GLU A 583 4.95 -13.70 -4.47
CA GLU A 583 4.99 -14.62 -3.34
C GLU A 583 6.45 -14.89 -2.90
N TRP A 584 6.71 -14.81 -1.60
CA TRP A 584 8.08 -14.75 -1.05
C TRP A 584 8.91 -16.01 -1.28
N LEU A 585 8.32 -17.20 -1.12
CA LEU A 585 9.06 -18.47 -1.15
C LEU A 585 9.15 -19.07 -2.56
N SER A 586 8.52 -18.45 -3.55
CA SER A 586 8.57 -18.88 -4.96
C SER A 586 9.06 -17.81 -5.92
N GLY A 587 8.96 -16.52 -5.56
CA GLY A 587 9.22 -15.40 -6.46
C GLY A 587 8.22 -15.26 -7.59
N LYS A 588 7.04 -15.90 -7.50
CA LYS A 588 5.99 -15.87 -8.52
C LYS A 588 4.95 -14.80 -8.23
N SER A 589 4.38 -14.22 -9.27
CA SER A 589 3.28 -13.25 -9.16
C SER A 589 1.94 -13.88 -8.81
N PHE A 590 1.83 -15.22 -8.85
CA PHE A 590 0.68 -15.98 -8.43
C PHE A 590 1.04 -17.44 -8.17
N ILE A 591 0.50 -18.03 -7.11
CA ILE A 591 0.59 -19.45 -6.77
C ILE A 591 -0.79 -19.98 -6.43
N ILE A 592 -1.11 -21.17 -6.91
CA ILE A 592 -2.35 -21.90 -6.61
C ILE A 592 -2.04 -22.89 -5.48
N HIS A 593 -2.33 -22.49 -4.26
CA HIS A 593 -2.09 -23.30 -3.06
C HIS A 593 -3.03 -24.50 -2.98
N SER A 594 -4.24 -24.39 -3.52
CA SER A 594 -5.24 -25.46 -3.59
C SER A 594 -4.76 -26.67 -4.41
N ASP A 595 -3.87 -26.49 -5.39
CA ASP A 595 -3.24 -27.61 -6.11
C ASP A 595 -2.36 -28.49 -5.21
N HIS A 596 -1.97 -27.99 -4.05
CA HIS A 596 -1.16 -28.68 -3.05
C HIS A 596 -1.95 -29.11 -1.81
N GLY A 597 -3.29 -29.02 -1.86
CA GLY A 597 -4.20 -29.47 -0.81
C GLY A 597 -4.46 -28.44 0.29
N GLU A 598 -4.07 -27.18 0.07
CA GLU A 598 -4.44 -26.05 0.94
C GLU A 598 -5.83 -25.48 0.56
N ASP A 599 -6.38 -24.64 1.42
CA ASP A 599 -7.65 -23.96 1.17
C ASP A 599 -7.53 -23.04 -0.05
N PRO A 600 -8.47 -23.04 -1.01
CA PRO A 600 -8.45 -22.13 -2.16
C PRO A 600 -8.38 -20.64 -1.80
N SER A 601 -8.83 -20.24 -0.61
CA SER A 601 -8.69 -18.87 -0.13
C SER A 601 -7.23 -18.44 0.08
N MET A 602 -6.30 -19.39 0.11
CA MET A 602 -4.86 -19.14 0.21
C MET A 602 -4.18 -18.92 -1.14
N ASP A 603 -4.89 -19.13 -2.26
CA ASP A 603 -4.35 -18.84 -3.59
C ASP A 603 -4.00 -17.35 -3.70
N GLY A 604 -2.83 -17.04 -4.19
CA GLY A 604 -2.40 -15.64 -4.16
C GLY A 604 -1.04 -15.36 -4.78
N PRO A 605 -0.66 -14.11 -4.82
CA PRO A 605 -1.25 -12.91 -4.19
C PRO A 605 -2.72 -12.66 -4.56
N VAL A 606 -3.53 -12.26 -3.59
CA VAL A 606 -4.99 -12.01 -3.82
C VAL A 606 -5.24 -10.92 -4.83
N ILE A 607 -4.41 -9.88 -4.82
CA ILE A 607 -4.34 -8.82 -5.83
C ILE A 607 -2.89 -8.65 -6.26
N ASN A 608 -2.69 -8.31 -7.54
CA ASN A 608 -1.39 -7.96 -8.08
C ASN A 608 -1.59 -7.05 -9.29
N SER A 609 -0.88 -5.93 -9.33
CA SER A 609 -0.93 -4.98 -10.42
C SER A 609 0.35 -5.02 -11.24
N GLN A 610 0.24 -4.98 -12.55
CA GLN A 610 1.36 -4.71 -13.46
C GLN A 610 1.75 -3.23 -13.39
N ARG A 611 2.94 -2.89 -13.86
CA ARG A 611 3.49 -1.52 -13.90
C ARG A 611 3.14 -0.70 -12.65
N GLN A 612 3.38 -1.27 -11.49
CA GLN A 612 3.11 -0.57 -10.24
C GLN A 612 4.12 0.57 -10.07
N LEU A 613 3.65 1.78 -9.81
CA LEU A 613 4.47 3.02 -9.86
C LEU A 613 5.73 2.93 -8.99
N TRP A 614 5.58 2.51 -7.73
CA TRP A 614 6.72 2.38 -6.83
C TRP A 614 7.65 1.21 -7.17
N SER A 615 7.17 0.16 -7.85
CA SER A 615 8.02 -0.92 -8.36
C SER A 615 8.83 -0.48 -9.56
N VAL A 616 8.23 0.31 -10.47
CA VAL A 616 8.92 1.03 -11.55
C VAL A 616 10.00 1.95 -10.96
N GLY A 617 9.65 2.75 -9.95
CA GLY A 617 10.60 3.58 -9.21
C GLY A 617 11.73 2.76 -8.58
N GLY A 618 11.42 1.60 -8.01
CA GLY A 618 12.37 0.68 -7.40
C GLY A 618 13.37 0.10 -8.39
N TYR A 619 12.92 -0.31 -9.57
CA TYR A 619 13.82 -0.78 -10.64
C TYR A 619 14.72 0.35 -11.17
N LEU A 620 14.16 1.54 -11.38
CA LEU A 620 14.95 2.72 -11.75
C LEU A 620 15.98 3.08 -10.69
N ASN A 621 15.63 3.00 -9.40
CA ASN A 621 16.56 3.23 -8.30
C ASN A 621 17.73 2.25 -8.32
N MET A 622 17.46 0.96 -8.56
CA MET A 622 18.52 -0.05 -8.72
C MET A 622 19.47 0.33 -9.87
N VAL A 623 18.93 0.67 -11.04
CA VAL A 623 19.77 0.96 -12.21
C VAL A 623 20.44 2.32 -12.08
N VAL A 624 19.66 3.40 -11.88
CA VAL A 624 20.14 4.78 -11.96
C VAL A 624 20.97 5.16 -10.73
N GLU A 625 20.46 4.89 -9.52
CA GLU A 625 21.12 5.35 -8.29
C GLU A 625 22.10 4.33 -7.71
N THR A 626 21.84 3.03 -7.86
CA THR A 626 22.77 2.02 -7.33
C THR A 626 23.84 1.65 -8.36
N LEU A 627 23.47 1.17 -9.55
CA LEU A 627 24.43 0.66 -10.50
C LEU A 627 25.20 1.78 -11.23
N PHE A 628 24.52 2.85 -11.67
CA PHE A 628 25.19 4.02 -12.25
C PHE A 628 25.60 5.06 -11.20
N GLY A 629 25.09 4.97 -9.99
CA GLY A 629 25.51 5.78 -8.86
C GLY A 629 25.14 7.26 -8.95
N ILE A 630 24.01 7.61 -9.57
CA ILE A 630 23.53 8.99 -9.67
C ILE A 630 23.01 9.45 -8.30
N HIS A 631 23.64 10.48 -7.74
CA HIS A 631 23.26 11.09 -6.47
C HIS A 631 23.08 12.61 -6.65
N THR A 632 22.07 13.18 -5.96
CA THR A 632 21.69 14.60 -6.07
C THR A 632 21.40 15.27 -4.75
N GLU A 633 21.61 14.60 -3.61
CA GLU A 633 21.26 15.08 -2.27
C GLU A 633 21.96 16.41 -1.92
N THR A 634 23.13 16.65 -2.50
CA THR A 634 23.84 17.93 -2.34
C THR A 634 23.33 19.06 -3.24
N GLY A 635 22.29 18.79 -4.06
CA GLY A 635 21.80 19.70 -5.10
C GLY A 635 22.69 19.76 -6.35
N LYS A 636 23.72 18.91 -6.40
CA LYS A 636 24.60 18.69 -7.55
C LYS A 636 24.56 17.23 -7.98
N LEU A 637 24.83 16.98 -9.26
CA LEU A 637 24.97 15.62 -9.76
C LEU A 637 26.32 15.07 -9.34
N GLU A 638 26.33 13.99 -8.59
CA GLU A 638 27.49 13.18 -8.22
C GLU A 638 27.33 11.77 -8.78
N VAL A 639 28.43 11.09 -9.07
CA VAL A 639 28.41 9.74 -9.63
C VAL A 639 29.26 8.81 -8.76
N LYS A 640 28.59 7.83 -8.11
CA LYS A 640 29.17 6.89 -7.14
C LYS A 640 28.59 5.49 -7.33
N PRO A 641 28.90 4.78 -8.43
CA PRO A 641 28.34 3.45 -8.70
C PRO A 641 28.71 2.43 -7.63
N PHE A 642 27.77 1.50 -7.40
CA PHE A 642 27.96 0.34 -6.54
C PHE A 642 27.82 -0.93 -7.38
N ILE A 643 28.91 -1.44 -7.93
CA ILE A 643 28.96 -2.64 -8.75
C ILE A 643 29.55 -3.77 -7.92
N THR A 644 28.71 -4.75 -7.56
CA THR A 644 29.18 -5.97 -6.88
C THR A 644 29.84 -6.93 -7.86
N SER A 645 30.68 -7.83 -7.35
CA SER A 645 31.26 -8.89 -8.16
C SER A 645 30.21 -9.81 -8.78
N TRP A 646 29.09 -10.06 -8.06
CA TRP A 646 27.99 -10.82 -8.61
C TRP A 646 27.32 -10.12 -9.81
N VAL A 647 27.08 -8.82 -9.72
CA VAL A 647 26.54 -8.01 -10.84
C VAL A 647 27.47 -8.11 -12.05
N ARG A 648 28.78 -7.91 -11.82
CA ARG A 648 29.80 -8.00 -12.87
C ARG A 648 29.83 -9.38 -13.53
N ASN A 649 29.71 -10.45 -12.72
CA ASN A 649 29.88 -11.83 -13.19
C ASN A 649 28.62 -12.41 -13.83
N ASN A 650 27.41 -11.94 -13.48
CA ASN A 650 26.15 -12.57 -13.86
C ASN A 650 25.24 -11.66 -14.71
N LEU A 651 25.09 -10.38 -14.38
CA LEU A 651 24.28 -9.46 -15.19
C LEU A 651 25.06 -8.82 -16.32
N LEU A 652 26.34 -8.49 -16.08
CA LEU A 652 27.17 -7.71 -17.00
C LEU A 652 28.38 -8.52 -17.49
N ALA A 653 28.27 -9.86 -17.50
CA ALA A 653 29.39 -10.75 -17.80
C ALA A 653 29.99 -10.53 -19.21
N GLN A 654 29.18 -10.14 -20.17
CA GLN A 654 29.57 -9.91 -21.56
C GLN A 654 29.97 -8.44 -21.85
N SER A 655 29.75 -7.55 -20.90
CA SER A 655 29.96 -6.11 -21.07
C SER A 655 31.39 -5.71 -20.72
N GLU A 656 32.03 -4.87 -21.55
CA GLU A 656 33.29 -4.22 -21.23
C GLU A 656 33.08 -2.87 -20.53
N GLN A 657 31.97 -2.22 -20.84
CA GLN A 657 31.53 -0.96 -20.24
C GLN A 657 30.01 -0.89 -20.25
N ILE A 658 29.46 -0.07 -19.38
CA ILE A 658 28.02 0.29 -19.39
C ILE A 658 27.88 1.80 -19.47
N THR A 659 26.84 2.27 -20.19
CA THR A 659 26.58 3.69 -20.35
C THR A 659 25.10 3.98 -20.08
N LEU A 660 24.81 4.96 -19.22
CA LEU A 660 23.52 5.62 -19.12
C LEU A 660 23.57 6.90 -19.95
N GLU A 661 22.77 6.99 -20.98
CA GLU A 661 22.70 8.13 -21.89
C GLU A 661 21.47 8.98 -21.66
N ASN A 662 21.53 10.24 -22.06
CA ASN A 662 20.44 11.20 -22.08
C ASN A 662 19.75 11.43 -20.72
N PHE A 663 20.50 11.35 -19.63
CA PHE A 663 19.97 11.65 -18.30
C PHE A 663 19.84 13.16 -18.12
N ALA A 664 18.60 13.66 -18.02
CA ALA A 664 18.33 15.08 -17.85
C ALA A 664 18.35 15.48 -16.36
N PHE A 665 19.14 16.50 -16.03
CA PHE A 665 19.18 17.07 -14.68
C PHE A 665 19.35 18.59 -14.73
N LYS A 666 18.40 19.32 -14.10
CA LYS A 666 18.41 20.82 -14.05
C LYS A 666 18.67 21.46 -15.42
N GLY A 667 17.93 21.00 -16.43
CA GLY A 667 17.96 21.56 -17.78
C GLY A 667 19.20 21.21 -18.64
N LYS A 668 20.06 20.29 -18.15
CA LYS A 668 21.21 19.77 -18.91
C LYS A 668 21.08 18.26 -19.09
N ASN A 669 21.59 17.75 -20.20
CA ASN A 669 21.71 16.31 -20.43
C ASN A 669 23.10 15.84 -20.01
N TYR A 670 23.12 14.69 -19.36
CA TYR A 670 24.36 14.02 -18.92
C TYR A 670 24.39 12.59 -19.45
N SER A 671 25.56 12.03 -19.52
CA SER A 671 25.77 10.59 -19.67
C SER A 671 26.82 10.11 -18.69
N VAL A 672 26.71 8.83 -18.31
CA VAL A 672 27.64 8.18 -17.38
C VAL A 672 28.13 6.90 -18.02
N THR A 673 29.42 6.80 -18.28
CA THR A 673 30.08 5.58 -18.75
C THR A 673 30.95 5.02 -17.64
N ILE A 674 30.78 3.73 -17.37
CA ILE A 674 31.55 2.98 -16.36
C ILE A 674 32.34 1.90 -17.06
N ASP A 675 33.67 1.94 -16.97
CA ASP A 675 34.55 0.86 -17.40
C ASP A 675 34.45 -0.31 -16.41
N LEU A 676 34.11 -1.47 -16.91
CA LEU A 676 33.95 -2.66 -16.09
C LEU A 676 35.25 -3.44 -15.98
N PRO A 677 35.65 -3.89 -14.78
CA PRO A 677 36.82 -4.75 -14.61
C PRO A 677 36.60 -6.13 -15.24
N GLU A 678 37.65 -6.92 -15.37
CA GLU A 678 37.52 -8.32 -15.81
C GLU A 678 36.62 -9.12 -14.85
N VAL A 679 35.93 -10.15 -15.40
CA VAL A 679 35.08 -11.05 -14.64
C VAL A 679 35.89 -11.77 -13.55
N SER A 680 35.44 -11.71 -12.31
CA SER A 680 36.06 -12.39 -11.17
C SER A 680 35.46 -13.78 -10.96
N LYS A 681 36.14 -14.63 -10.19
CA LYS A 681 35.58 -15.90 -9.70
C LYS A 681 34.94 -15.77 -8.33
N ASP A 682 35.03 -14.58 -7.73
CA ASP A 682 34.57 -14.29 -6.39
C ASP A 682 33.34 -13.39 -6.44
N ASP A 683 32.25 -13.77 -5.79
CA ASP A 683 30.98 -13.04 -5.76
C ASP A 683 30.73 -12.34 -4.40
N THR A 684 31.74 -12.23 -3.54
CA THR A 684 31.60 -11.73 -2.17
C THR A 684 32.03 -10.26 -1.99
N GLY A 685 32.37 -9.57 -3.08
CA GLY A 685 32.93 -8.23 -3.01
C GLY A 685 32.20 -7.22 -3.90
N TYR A 686 32.73 -6.01 -3.90
CA TYR A 686 32.33 -4.94 -4.81
C TYR A 686 33.55 -4.20 -5.35
N TYR A 687 33.38 -3.46 -6.43
CA TYR A 687 34.40 -2.65 -7.04
C TYR A 687 34.23 -1.19 -6.61
N PRO A 688 35.15 -0.62 -5.79
CA PRO A 688 35.10 0.79 -5.42
C PRO A 688 35.38 1.70 -6.61
N VAL A 689 34.87 2.91 -6.55
CA VAL A 689 35.21 3.94 -7.54
C VAL A 689 36.67 4.36 -7.32
N GLU A 690 37.53 4.28 -8.36
CA GLU A 690 38.90 4.74 -8.34
C GLU A 690 39.02 6.17 -8.87
N ASN A 691 38.30 6.48 -9.96
CA ASN A 691 38.34 7.80 -10.57
C ASN A 691 36.98 8.15 -11.23
N VAL A 692 36.63 9.43 -11.17
CA VAL A 692 35.50 10.01 -11.90
C VAL A 692 35.98 11.29 -12.57
N THR A 693 35.79 11.37 -13.87
CA THR A 693 36.03 12.59 -14.66
C THR A 693 34.74 13.03 -15.33
N MET A 694 34.61 14.30 -15.62
CA MET A 694 33.49 14.85 -16.40
C MET A 694 34.07 15.83 -17.43
N ASP A 695 33.62 15.70 -18.67
CA ASP A 695 33.99 16.65 -19.73
C ASP A 695 33.08 17.90 -19.74
N ASP A 696 33.36 18.84 -20.61
CA ASP A 696 32.59 20.09 -20.74
C ASP A 696 31.16 19.85 -21.31
N GLU A 697 30.92 18.69 -21.93
CA GLU A 697 29.66 18.31 -22.56
C GLU A 697 28.74 17.59 -21.56
N GLY A 698 29.26 17.20 -20.39
CA GLY A 698 28.49 16.55 -19.31
C GLY A 698 28.57 15.02 -19.33
N HIS A 699 29.62 14.47 -19.98
CA HIS A 699 29.86 13.03 -19.97
C HIS A 699 30.75 12.67 -18.78
N PHE A 700 30.20 11.90 -17.86
CA PHE A 700 30.96 11.29 -16.77
C PHE A 700 31.62 10.01 -17.26
N HIS A 701 32.88 9.86 -16.95
CA HIS A 701 33.66 8.64 -17.15
C HIS A 701 34.13 8.12 -15.79
N VAL A 702 33.80 6.88 -15.48
CA VAL A 702 34.06 6.24 -14.18
C VAL A 702 34.96 5.03 -14.40
N THR A 703 36.09 5.02 -13.68
CA THR A 703 36.96 3.84 -13.59
C THR A 703 36.80 3.19 -12.22
N LEU A 704 36.59 1.88 -12.20
CA LEU A 704 36.49 1.09 -11.00
C LEU A 704 37.84 0.54 -10.56
N GLY A 705 38.10 0.54 -9.26
CA GLY A 705 39.29 -0.01 -8.65
C GLY A 705 39.28 -1.54 -8.53
N ALA A 706 40.27 -2.07 -7.84
CA ALA A 706 40.38 -3.50 -7.57
C ALA A 706 39.22 -4.00 -6.67
N LEU A 707 38.82 -5.26 -6.86
CA LEU A 707 37.81 -5.92 -6.05
C LEU A 707 38.14 -5.86 -4.54
N VAL A 708 37.19 -5.38 -3.75
CA VAL A 708 37.24 -5.37 -2.29
C VAL A 708 36.26 -6.42 -1.78
N ASN A 709 36.80 -7.47 -1.18
CA ASN A 709 35.98 -8.49 -0.54
C ASN A 709 35.47 -7.99 0.81
N VAL A 710 34.21 -8.23 1.10
CA VAL A 710 33.53 -7.84 2.34
C VAL A 710 32.97 -9.08 3.03
N ASP A 711 33.18 -9.15 4.32
CA ASP A 711 32.54 -10.17 5.15
C ASP A 711 31.07 -9.71 5.39
N SER A 712 30.19 -10.17 4.52
CA SER A 712 28.77 -9.86 4.54
C SER A 712 27.93 -11.14 4.52
N SER A 713 26.84 -11.13 5.23
CA SER A 713 25.91 -12.27 5.30
C SER A 713 24.47 -11.84 5.38
N ILE A 714 23.57 -12.75 5.02
CA ILE A 714 22.13 -12.65 5.24
C ILE A 714 21.65 -13.93 5.93
N THR A 715 20.55 -13.83 6.67
CA THR A 715 19.85 -15.01 7.19
C THR A 715 18.99 -15.58 6.06
N LEU A 716 19.41 -16.71 5.49
CA LEU A 716 18.72 -17.35 4.36
C LEU A 716 17.77 -18.44 4.83
N VAL A 717 16.49 -18.31 4.53
CA VAL A 717 15.48 -19.34 4.70
C VAL A 717 15.41 -20.16 3.40
N SER A 718 15.91 -21.39 3.46
CA SER A 718 15.97 -22.28 2.30
C SER A 718 15.19 -23.57 2.51
N GLY A 719 14.71 -24.17 1.42
CA GLY A 719 14.02 -25.48 1.42
C GLY A 719 12.65 -25.46 2.11
N VAL A 720 12.03 -24.29 2.25
CA VAL A 720 10.62 -24.16 2.67
C VAL A 720 9.77 -24.04 1.42
N LYS A 721 8.71 -24.83 1.34
CA LYS A 721 7.77 -24.78 0.22
C LYS A 721 6.74 -23.66 0.43
N PRO A 722 6.28 -22.98 -0.64
CA PRO A 722 5.31 -21.89 -0.53
C PRO A 722 4.01 -22.27 0.20
N TYR A 723 3.63 -23.54 0.12
CA TYR A 723 2.42 -24.11 0.72
C TYR A 723 2.67 -24.87 2.04
N ALA A 724 3.83 -24.69 2.68
CA ALA A 724 4.15 -25.33 3.97
C ALA A 724 3.71 -24.43 5.14
N SER A 725 2.39 -24.27 5.33
CA SER A 725 1.79 -23.33 6.28
C SER A 725 2.14 -23.56 7.77
N GLU A 726 2.66 -24.74 8.14
CA GLU A 726 3.06 -25.07 9.51
C GLU A 726 4.59 -24.98 9.78
N ASP A 727 5.42 -24.54 8.84
CA ASP A 727 6.87 -24.47 9.05
C ASP A 727 7.25 -23.38 10.04
N SER A 728 7.59 -23.75 11.26
CA SER A 728 7.92 -22.82 12.35
C SER A 728 9.18 -21.96 12.11
N ARG A 729 9.94 -22.22 11.04
CA ARG A 729 11.06 -21.35 10.62
C ARG A 729 10.56 -20.08 9.92
N VAL A 730 9.33 -20.10 9.40
CA VAL A 730 8.70 -19.05 8.61
C VAL A 730 7.51 -18.45 9.33
N TYR A 731 6.66 -19.31 9.94
CA TYR A 731 5.38 -18.89 10.51
C TYR A 731 5.46 -18.69 12.02
N SER A 732 4.83 -17.62 12.49
CA SER A 732 4.48 -17.48 13.91
C SER A 732 3.35 -18.45 14.27
N PRO A 733 3.19 -18.80 15.55
CA PRO A 733 2.02 -19.57 15.97
C PRO A 733 0.75 -18.72 15.86
N GLN A 734 -0.41 -19.39 15.86
CA GLN A 734 -1.70 -18.73 15.96
C GLN A 734 -1.87 -18.04 17.32
N GLU A 735 -2.70 -16.99 17.34
CA GLU A 735 -3.07 -16.28 18.54
C GLU A 735 -3.78 -17.20 19.54
N PRO A 736 -3.48 -17.08 20.85
CA PRO A 736 -4.23 -17.84 21.85
C PRO A 736 -5.60 -17.22 22.09
N THR A 737 -6.54 -18.02 22.60
CA THR A 737 -7.82 -17.52 23.08
C THR A 737 -7.83 -17.43 24.61
N LEU A 738 -8.45 -16.35 25.14
CA LEU A 738 -8.58 -16.11 26.57
C LEU A 738 -10.05 -16.05 26.98
N VAL A 739 -10.33 -16.66 28.14
CA VAL A 739 -11.60 -16.47 28.87
C VAL A 739 -11.25 -16.01 30.28
N VAL A 740 -11.68 -14.79 30.62
CA VAL A 740 -11.37 -14.19 31.92
C VAL A 740 -12.65 -14.05 32.73
N LYS A 741 -12.64 -14.48 33.98
CA LYS A 741 -13.80 -14.46 34.90
C LYS A 741 -13.36 -13.98 36.29
N SER A 742 -14.13 -13.06 36.86
CA SER A 742 -13.99 -12.73 38.28
C SER A 742 -14.55 -13.85 39.15
N VAL A 743 -13.78 -14.28 40.16
CA VAL A 743 -14.13 -15.33 41.13
C VAL A 743 -13.78 -14.81 42.51
N ASP A 744 -14.78 -14.38 43.28
CA ASP A 744 -14.60 -13.72 44.57
C ASP A 744 -13.64 -12.53 44.49
N ASN A 745 -12.48 -12.61 45.19
CA ASN A 745 -11.42 -11.58 45.18
C ASN A 745 -10.27 -11.90 44.21
N SER A 746 -10.48 -12.84 43.29
CA SER A 746 -9.47 -13.27 42.32
C SER A 746 -10.05 -13.29 40.91
N VAL A 747 -9.18 -13.42 39.93
CA VAL A 747 -9.54 -13.55 38.52
C VAL A 747 -9.04 -14.90 38.03
N SER A 748 -9.91 -15.69 37.41
CA SER A 748 -9.54 -16.91 36.69
C SER A 748 -9.31 -16.56 35.22
N ILE A 749 -8.17 -16.96 34.67
CA ILE A 749 -7.77 -16.69 33.28
C ILE A 749 -7.54 -18.03 32.61
N ASP A 750 -8.47 -18.48 31.79
CA ASP A 750 -8.36 -19.71 31.04
C ASP A 750 -7.72 -19.40 29.67
N VAL A 751 -6.52 -19.92 29.42
CA VAL A 751 -5.75 -19.71 28.20
C VAL A 751 -5.74 -20.98 27.37
N THR A 752 -6.15 -20.90 26.10
CA THR A 752 -6.09 -22.02 25.15
C THR A 752 -5.12 -21.72 24.02
N SER A 753 -4.13 -22.59 23.86
CA SER A 753 -3.15 -22.58 22.78
C SER A 753 -2.54 -23.97 22.59
N LYS A 754 -2.09 -24.28 21.36
CA LYS A 754 -1.26 -25.45 21.03
C LYS A 754 0.17 -25.31 21.61
N TYR A 755 0.59 -24.09 21.92
CA TYR A 755 1.95 -23.73 22.30
C TYR A 755 2.02 -23.16 23.71
N ASN A 756 3.22 -23.00 24.24
CA ASN A 756 3.44 -22.18 25.43
C ASN A 756 3.01 -20.73 25.18
N VAL A 757 2.76 -20.00 26.25
CA VAL A 757 2.24 -18.65 26.19
C VAL A 757 3.01 -17.67 27.08
N ASN A 758 3.04 -16.41 26.67
CA ASN A 758 3.22 -15.27 27.55
C ASN A 758 1.84 -14.76 27.95
N LEU A 759 1.66 -14.40 29.21
CA LEU A 759 0.43 -13.79 29.71
C LEU A 759 0.75 -12.39 30.26
N TYR A 760 -0.02 -11.41 29.84
CA TYR A 760 0.15 -10.01 30.23
C TYR A 760 -1.08 -9.51 31.00
N ARG A 761 -0.84 -8.57 31.93
CA ARG A 761 -1.85 -7.76 32.61
C ARG A 761 -1.51 -6.29 32.47
N ASN A 762 -2.37 -5.47 31.90
CA ASN A 762 -2.13 -4.05 31.67
C ASN A 762 -0.77 -3.76 31.00
N GLY A 763 -0.40 -4.57 30.01
CA GLY A 763 0.88 -4.50 29.30
C GLY A 763 2.10 -5.05 30.07
N GLU A 764 1.94 -5.47 31.34
CA GLU A 764 3.01 -6.12 32.10
C GLU A 764 3.01 -7.63 31.94
N LEU A 765 4.16 -8.21 31.64
CA LEU A 765 4.33 -9.65 31.53
C LEU A 765 4.24 -10.30 32.94
N ILE A 766 3.15 -11.03 33.21
CA ILE A 766 2.91 -11.71 34.49
C ILE A 766 3.30 -13.20 34.48
N GLN A 767 3.28 -13.85 33.31
CA GLN A 767 3.77 -15.21 33.10
C GLN A 767 4.56 -15.26 31.80
N LYS A 768 5.75 -15.86 31.82
CA LYS A 768 6.67 -15.97 30.69
C LYS A 768 6.86 -17.41 30.25
N ASN A 769 6.55 -17.73 29.01
CA ASN A 769 6.80 -19.02 28.35
C ASN A 769 6.25 -20.20 29.16
N VAL A 770 4.99 -20.12 29.56
CA VAL A 770 4.33 -21.14 30.38
C VAL A 770 3.33 -21.97 29.56
N ILE A 771 2.96 -23.15 30.05
CA ILE A 771 1.98 -24.02 29.41
C ILE A 771 0.62 -23.29 29.35
N ALA A 772 -0.08 -23.38 28.23
CA ALA A 772 -1.43 -22.86 28.12
C ALA A 772 -2.40 -23.68 29.04
N GLN A 773 -2.96 -23.03 30.06
CA GLN A 773 -3.86 -23.60 31.04
C GLN A 773 -4.60 -22.50 31.80
N SER A 774 -5.38 -22.86 32.83
CA SER A 774 -5.99 -21.88 33.73
C SER A 774 -4.97 -21.29 34.71
N TYR A 775 -4.98 -19.97 34.85
CA TYR A 775 -4.19 -19.21 35.82
C TYR A 775 -5.12 -18.42 36.75
N SER A 776 -4.62 -18.12 37.95
CA SER A 776 -5.31 -17.24 38.89
C SER A 776 -4.47 -15.99 39.13
N ASP A 777 -5.10 -14.82 39.16
CA ASP A 777 -4.48 -13.55 39.52
C ASP A 777 -5.36 -12.79 40.53
N THR A 778 -4.76 -11.82 41.22
CA THR A 778 -5.43 -10.97 42.20
C THR A 778 -5.13 -9.49 41.91
N PRO A 779 -5.68 -8.93 40.85
CA PRO A 779 -5.44 -7.53 40.53
C PRO A 779 -6.02 -6.61 41.60
N THR A 780 -5.37 -5.48 41.84
CA THR A 780 -5.81 -4.50 42.82
C THR A 780 -6.85 -3.48 42.26
N GLY A 781 -7.23 -3.60 41.00
CA GLY A 781 -8.17 -2.71 40.32
C GLY A 781 -8.57 -3.24 38.95
N PHE A 782 -8.88 -2.35 38.03
CA PHE A 782 -9.19 -2.71 36.66
C PHE A 782 -7.98 -3.35 35.96
N ALA A 783 -8.22 -4.49 35.34
CA ALA A 783 -7.16 -5.27 34.71
C ALA A 783 -7.59 -5.81 33.34
N CYS A 784 -6.78 -5.57 32.33
CA CYS A 784 -6.93 -6.11 30.98
C CYS A 784 -5.86 -7.18 30.73
N TYR A 785 -6.31 -8.39 30.41
CA TYR A 785 -5.45 -9.54 30.15
C TYR A 785 -5.37 -9.83 28.67
N LEU A 786 -4.19 -10.15 28.18
CA LEU A 786 -3.94 -10.70 26.86
C LEU A 786 -2.80 -11.72 26.91
N ALA A 787 -2.66 -12.53 25.87
CA ALA A 787 -1.57 -13.49 25.76
C ALA A 787 -1.02 -13.56 24.33
N GLU A 788 0.19 -14.11 24.22
CA GLU A 788 0.86 -14.48 22.98
C GLU A 788 1.25 -15.95 23.04
N SER A 789 1.06 -16.71 21.94
CA SER A 789 1.61 -18.06 21.79
C SER A 789 3.10 -18.01 21.41
N ILE A 790 3.89 -19.01 21.77
CA ILE A 790 5.33 -19.08 21.48
C ILE A 790 5.64 -20.45 20.87
N ASN A 791 6.13 -20.49 19.61
CA ASN A 791 6.51 -21.74 18.95
C ASN A 791 7.91 -22.25 19.38
N ASP A 792 8.34 -23.39 18.85
CA ASP A 792 9.63 -24.03 19.16
C ASP A 792 10.86 -23.26 18.67
N LYS A 793 10.69 -22.27 17.78
CA LYS A 793 11.73 -21.34 17.32
C LYS A 793 11.74 -20.04 18.12
N GLY A 794 10.86 -19.90 19.09
CA GLY A 794 10.73 -18.72 19.93
C GLY A 794 10.03 -17.56 19.24
N PHE A 795 9.38 -17.77 18.08
CA PHE A 795 8.52 -16.75 17.48
C PHE A 795 7.21 -16.66 18.23
N ARG A 796 6.78 -15.42 18.48
CA ARG A 796 5.53 -15.13 19.16
C ARG A 796 4.41 -14.81 18.16
N SER A 797 3.19 -15.16 18.52
CA SER A 797 2.00 -14.73 17.76
C SER A 797 1.77 -13.22 17.90
N ASN A 798 0.86 -12.68 17.11
CA ASN A 798 0.23 -11.43 17.47
C ASN A 798 -0.53 -11.57 18.79
N PRO A 799 -0.81 -10.46 19.52
CA PRO A 799 -1.54 -10.49 20.78
C PRO A 799 -3.00 -10.97 20.58
N SER A 800 -3.50 -11.76 21.51
CA SER A 800 -4.93 -12.05 21.60
C SER A 800 -5.73 -10.78 21.86
N GLN A 801 -7.03 -10.83 21.59
CA GLN A 801 -7.91 -9.74 21.99
C GLN A 801 -7.85 -9.55 23.53
N PRO A 802 -7.66 -8.32 24.03
CA PRO A 802 -7.67 -8.05 25.46
C PRO A 802 -9.04 -8.35 26.08
N VAL A 803 -9.04 -8.97 27.26
CA VAL A 803 -10.26 -9.20 28.06
C VAL A 803 -10.08 -8.50 29.41
N CYS A 804 -10.93 -7.53 29.68
CA CYS A 804 -10.82 -6.68 30.86
C CYS A 804 -11.85 -7.05 31.93
N VAL A 805 -11.46 -6.88 33.21
CA VAL A 805 -12.28 -7.07 34.40
C VAL A 805 -11.97 -6.01 35.45
N GLY A 806 -12.93 -5.66 36.27
CA GLY A 806 -12.78 -4.69 37.35
C GLY A 806 -13.90 -3.69 37.41
N GLU A 807 -13.83 -2.76 38.34
CA GLU A 807 -14.84 -1.71 38.49
C GLU A 807 -14.56 -0.57 37.49
N GLU A 808 -15.62 -0.11 36.85
CA GLU A 808 -15.62 1.01 35.91
C GLU A 808 -16.55 2.11 36.42
N ILE A 809 -16.16 3.35 36.22
CA ILE A 809 -17.08 4.49 36.38
C ILE A 809 -17.61 4.83 34.98
N ARG A 810 -18.91 4.94 34.82
CA ARG A 810 -19.56 5.29 33.56
C ARG A 810 -20.35 6.57 33.70
N ILE A 811 -20.06 7.57 32.88
CA ILE A 811 -20.70 8.88 32.90
C ILE A 811 -21.45 9.08 31.59
N LYS A 812 -22.79 9.23 31.72
CA LYS A 812 -23.62 9.66 30.59
C LYS A 812 -23.36 11.12 30.26
N LEU A 813 -23.50 11.46 28.99
CA LEU A 813 -23.37 12.85 28.53
C LEU A 813 -24.74 13.59 28.69
N ASP A 814 -24.68 14.91 28.84
CA ASP A 814 -25.88 15.75 28.75
C ASP A 814 -26.39 15.75 27.30
N GLY A 815 -27.72 15.54 27.12
CA GLY A 815 -28.31 15.56 25.79
C GLY A 815 -29.54 14.68 25.66
N GLU A 816 -30.13 14.69 24.48
CA GLU A 816 -31.30 13.86 24.17
C GLU A 816 -30.86 12.50 23.67
N TYR A 817 -31.09 11.46 24.46
CA TYR A 817 -30.73 10.09 24.13
C TYR A 817 -31.74 9.46 23.20
N GLN A 818 -31.27 8.95 22.08
CA GLN A 818 -32.04 8.20 21.09
C GLN A 818 -31.73 6.71 21.20
N PRO A 819 -32.74 5.84 21.06
CA PRO A 819 -32.52 4.38 21.09
C PRO A 819 -31.77 3.94 19.87
N LEU A 820 -30.73 3.15 20.08
CA LEU A 820 -29.99 2.40 19.04
C LEU A 820 -30.41 0.92 19.11
N LYS A 821 -29.94 0.10 18.17
CA LYS A 821 -30.16 -1.35 18.19
C LYS A 821 -29.68 -1.96 19.53
N ASP A 822 -30.27 -3.07 19.96
CA ASP A 822 -29.88 -3.83 21.17
C ASP A 822 -30.11 -3.12 22.51
N ASN A 823 -31.11 -2.24 22.59
CA ASN A 823 -31.50 -1.49 23.81
C ASN A 823 -30.42 -0.51 24.34
N VAL A 824 -29.43 -0.18 23.56
CA VAL A 824 -28.48 0.89 23.88
C VAL A 824 -29.08 2.22 23.46
N SER A 825 -28.98 3.24 24.32
CA SER A 825 -29.36 4.61 23.99
C SER A 825 -28.08 5.46 23.88
N VAL A 826 -28.06 6.33 22.89
CA VAL A 826 -26.88 7.17 22.54
C VAL A 826 -27.27 8.63 22.40
N VAL A 827 -26.33 9.51 22.66
CA VAL A 827 -26.41 10.93 22.30
C VAL A 827 -25.50 11.18 21.11
N THR A 828 -25.94 11.96 20.14
CA THR A 828 -25.10 12.38 18.99
C THR A 828 -24.28 13.58 19.40
N VAL A 829 -22.96 13.47 19.29
CA VAL A 829 -22.01 14.56 19.48
C VAL A 829 -21.47 14.99 18.12
N SER A 830 -21.76 16.23 17.73
CA SER A 830 -21.41 16.82 16.44
C SER A 830 -20.90 18.26 16.63
N LYS A 831 -20.48 18.90 15.54
CA LYS A 831 -20.10 20.32 15.52
C LYS A 831 -21.22 21.22 16.10
N ASP A 832 -22.47 20.94 15.76
CA ASP A 832 -23.64 21.72 16.19
C ASP A 832 -23.98 21.53 17.68
N SER A 833 -23.49 20.46 18.29
CA SER A 833 -23.70 20.18 19.71
C SER A 833 -22.88 21.13 20.62
N GLY A 834 -21.85 21.78 20.08
CA GLY A 834 -20.91 22.57 20.88
C GLY A 834 -20.17 21.70 21.91
N ILE A 835 -20.05 22.19 23.14
CA ILE A 835 -19.45 21.46 24.26
C ILE A 835 -20.52 20.63 24.95
N VAL A 836 -20.37 19.28 24.90
CA VAL A 836 -21.28 18.34 25.59
C VAL A 836 -20.59 17.86 26.87
N LYS A 837 -21.21 18.13 28.02
CA LYS A 837 -20.64 17.77 29.33
C LYS A 837 -21.20 16.43 29.81
N GLY A 838 -20.50 15.82 30.76
CA GLY A 838 -21.07 14.71 31.53
C GLY A 838 -22.28 15.17 32.32
N ALA A 839 -23.36 14.37 32.33
CA ALA A 839 -24.61 14.65 33.06
C ALA A 839 -24.38 14.70 34.59
N GLU A 840 -23.33 14.07 35.04
CA GLU A 840 -22.91 14.06 36.44
C GLU A 840 -21.37 14.17 36.54
N SER A 841 -20.93 14.63 37.71
CA SER A 841 -19.50 14.60 38.08
C SER A 841 -19.19 13.29 38.80
N PHE A 842 -17.93 12.87 38.74
CA PHE A 842 -17.44 11.70 39.47
C PHE A 842 -16.36 12.05 40.47
N THR A 843 -16.24 11.29 41.55
CA THR A 843 -15.15 11.45 42.51
C THR A 843 -14.10 10.37 42.30
N ALA A 844 -12.84 10.75 42.16
CA ALA A 844 -11.76 9.80 42.00
C ALA A 844 -11.57 8.93 43.29
N PRO A 845 -11.74 7.58 43.18
CA PRO A 845 -11.62 6.70 44.34
C PRO A 845 -10.18 6.55 44.87
N VAL A 846 -9.18 6.74 44.03
CA VAL A 846 -7.75 6.66 44.34
C VAL A 846 -6.96 7.76 43.66
N THR A 847 -5.77 8.08 44.13
CA THR A 847 -4.82 8.95 43.40
C THR A 847 -4.05 8.11 42.41
N GLY A 848 -4.05 8.46 41.14
CA GLY A 848 -3.32 7.73 40.08
C GLY A 848 -3.72 8.16 38.68
N THR A 849 -3.25 7.40 37.71
CA THR A 849 -3.60 7.59 36.29
C THR A 849 -4.93 6.87 36.00
N TYR A 850 -5.81 7.58 35.33
CA TYR A 850 -7.09 7.07 34.86
C TYR A 850 -7.14 7.09 33.34
N GLN A 851 -7.67 6.03 32.78
CA GLN A 851 -7.98 5.95 31.36
C GLN A 851 -9.44 6.38 31.13
N PHE A 852 -9.65 7.18 30.09
CA PHE A 852 -10.94 7.66 29.66
C PHE A 852 -11.15 7.25 28.21
N ASP A 853 -12.24 6.58 27.90
CA ASP A 853 -12.67 6.24 26.55
C ASP A 853 -14.19 6.35 26.41
N ALA A 854 -14.68 6.43 25.17
CA ALA A 854 -16.11 6.50 24.88
C ALA A 854 -16.64 5.14 24.43
N TRP A 855 -17.79 4.74 24.96
CA TRP A 855 -18.59 3.65 24.42
C TRP A 855 -19.45 4.20 23.30
N TYR A 856 -19.14 3.90 22.04
CA TYR A 856 -19.66 4.63 20.89
C TYR A 856 -20.11 3.73 19.75
N ASN A 857 -20.90 4.30 18.84
CA ASN A 857 -21.13 3.80 17.48
C ASN A 857 -20.74 4.89 16.47
N ASN A 858 -20.13 4.46 15.35
CA ASN A 858 -19.84 5.30 14.21
C ASN A 858 -20.15 4.50 12.94
N ASN A 859 -21.19 4.88 12.22
CA ASN A 859 -21.61 4.28 10.95
C ASN A 859 -21.58 5.28 9.78
N LEU A 860 -20.81 6.37 9.89
CA LEU A 860 -20.72 7.43 8.88
C LEU A 860 -20.12 7.00 7.54
N GLY A 861 -19.47 5.87 7.48
CA GLY A 861 -18.90 5.31 6.28
C GLY A 861 -18.01 4.12 6.57
N GLN A 862 -17.69 3.34 5.55
CA GLN A 862 -16.74 2.24 5.65
C GLN A 862 -15.31 2.76 5.56
N LEU A 863 -14.30 1.96 5.96
CA LEU A 863 -12.89 2.35 5.92
C LEU A 863 -12.39 2.77 4.53
N ASN A 864 -13.06 2.36 3.49
CA ASN A 864 -12.72 2.67 2.09
C ASN A 864 -13.67 3.68 1.42
N THR A 865 -14.57 4.32 2.14
CA THR A 865 -15.59 5.22 1.55
C THR A 865 -15.43 6.69 1.93
N GLY A 866 -14.31 7.12 2.47
CA GLY A 866 -13.99 8.51 2.70
C GLY A 866 -14.04 8.96 4.15
N ILE A 867 -15.18 8.93 4.84
CA ILE A 867 -15.26 9.27 6.25
C ILE A 867 -15.34 8.00 7.08
N THR A 868 -14.27 7.66 7.73
CA THR A 868 -14.11 6.38 8.42
C THR A 868 -13.80 6.53 9.90
N ASN A 869 -13.40 7.71 10.31
CA ASN A 869 -13.06 7.99 11.70
C ASN A 869 -13.68 9.30 12.15
N THR A 870 -14.10 9.37 13.40
CA THR A 870 -14.49 10.61 14.07
C THR A 870 -13.51 10.87 15.22
N VAL A 871 -13.26 12.14 15.49
CA VAL A 871 -12.30 12.56 16.50
C VAL A 871 -12.95 13.60 17.41
N LYS A 872 -12.93 13.34 18.71
CA LYS A 872 -13.47 14.26 19.72
C LYS A 872 -12.37 14.66 20.68
N LEU A 873 -12.29 15.95 21.01
CA LEU A 873 -11.50 16.41 22.13
C LEU A 873 -12.26 16.15 23.44
N LEU A 874 -11.67 15.30 24.29
CA LEU A 874 -12.17 15.10 25.66
C LEU A 874 -11.33 15.93 26.61
N GLU A 875 -12.02 16.72 27.44
CA GLU A 875 -11.46 17.51 28.54
C GLU A 875 -11.95 16.96 29.88
N VAL A 876 -11.05 16.82 30.84
CA VAL A 876 -11.37 16.51 32.25
C VAL A 876 -11.20 17.78 33.06
N LEU A 877 -12.27 18.18 33.72
CA LEU A 877 -12.38 19.46 34.45
C LEU A 877 -12.42 19.20 35.96
N ASP A 878 -11.76 20.03 36.75
CA ASP A 878 -11.93 20.02 38.21
C ASP A 878 -13.24 20.74 38.63
N ASP A 879 -13.51 20.77 39.91
CA ASP A 879 -14.70 21.43 40.51
C ASP A 879 -14.76 22.96 40.27
N ALA A 880 -13.66 23.59 39.92
CA ALA A 880 -13.56 24.97 39.51
C ALA A 880 -13.77 25.17 38.00
N GLY A 881 -13.95 24.11 37.25
CA GLY A 881 -14.07 24.13 35.77
C GLY A 881 -12.74 24.33 35.03
N LYS A 882 -11.61 24.10 35.70
CA LYS A 882 -10.29 24.13 35.07
C LYS A 882 -9.97 22.80 34.46
N VAL A 883 -9.45 22.79 33.24
CA VAL A 883 -8.94 21.58 32.56
C VAL A 883 -7.71 21.05 33.30
N VAL A 884 -7.79 19.83 33.79
CA VAL A 884 -6.70 19.11 34.48
C VAL A 884 -6.06 18.06 33.57
N GLY A 885 -6.75 17.64 32.49
CA GLY A 885 -6.24 16.78 31.46
C GLY A 885 -7.13 16.81 30.24
N GLN A 886 -6.56 16.55 29.08
CA GLN A 886 -7.29 16.50 27.82
C GLN A 886 -6.58 15.61 26.80
N GLY A 887 -7.31 15.14 25.78
CA GLY A 887 -6.77 14.40 24.65
C GLY A 887 -7.86 14.07 23.64
N TYR A 888 -7.45 13.46 22.54
CA TYR A 888 -8.34 13.15 21.44
C TYR A 888 -8.75 11.68 21.43
N LEU A 889 -10.05 11.44 21.45
CA LEU A 889 -10.67 10.13 21.29
C LEU A 889 -10.87 9.86 19.80
N GLN A 890 -10.27 8.80 19.29
CA GLN A 890 -10.52 8.31 17.92
C GLN A 890 -11.63 7.27 17.95
N MET A 891 -12.58 7.39 17.04
CA MET A 891 -13.77 6.56 16.96
C MET A 891 -13.93 6.06 15.52
N GLY A 892 -13.27 4.95 15.21
CA GLY A 892 -13.28 4.32 13.89
C GLY A 892 -14.67 3.81 13.51
N HIS A 893 -14.90 3.67 12.21
CA HIS A 893 -16.13 3.11 11.67
C HIS A 893 -16.38 1.67 12.18
N ILE A 894 -17.63 1.38 12.53
CA ILE A 894 -18.02 0.06 13.06
C ILE A 894 -18.93 -0.70 12.10
N GLY A 895 -19.73 0.01 11.30
CA GLY A 895 -20.81 -0.56 10.49
C GLY A 895 -22.15 -0.64 11.24
N GLU A 896 -23.26 -0.54 10.50
CA GLU A 896 -24.61 -0.41 11.05
C GLU A 896 -25.02 -1.56 11.97
N ASN A 897 -24.55 -2.78 11.71
CA ASN A 897 -25.01 -3.98 12.39
C ASN A 897 -24.03 -4.53 13.43
N GLN A 898 -22.87 -3.90 13.63
CA GLN A 898 -21.81 -4.43 14.49
C GLN A 898 -21.82 -3.90 15.94
N GLY A 899 -22.80 -3.06 16.29
CA GLY A 899 -23.02 -2.60 17.65
C GLY A 899 -22.09 -1.48 18.08
N MET A 900 -21.58 -1.57 19.31
CA MET A 900 -20.79 -0.54 19.97
C MET A 900 -19.32 -0.96 20.17
N ARG A 901 -18.40 0.01 20.23
CA ARG A 901 -16.98 -0.20 20.54
C ARG A 901 -16.47 0.88 21.51
N TYR A 902 -15.31 0.64 22.12
CA TYR A 902 -14.59 1.68 22.86
C TYR A 902 -13.69 2.46 21.89
N SER A 903 -13.63 3.78 22.07
CA SER A 903 -12.69 4.66 21.38
C SER A 903 -11.24 4.34 21.78
N THR A 904 -10.26 4.96 21.07
CA THR A 904 -8.94 5.08 21.67
C THR A 904 -9.04 5.82 23.00
N PRO A 905 -8.22 5.43 24.00
CA PRO A 905 -8.27 6.08 25.31
C PRO A 905 -7.40 7.33 25.38
N ILE A 906 -7.66 8.16 26.40
CA ILE A 906 -6.70 9.13 26.93
C ILE A 906 -6.39 8.82 28.39
N GLU A 907 -5.19 9.20 28.84
CA GLU A 907 -4.77 9.03 30.23
C GLU A 907 -4.70 10.39 30.95
N VAL A 908 -5.26 10.48 32.15
CA VAL A 908 -5.23 11.67 33.01
C VAL A 908 -4.94 11.28 34.45
N THR A 909 -4.00 11.97 35.08
CA THR A 909 -3.71 11.76 36.52
C THR A 909 -4.69 12.54 37.40
N LEU A 910 -5.37 11.84 38.30
CA LEU A 910 -6.37 12.37 39.22
C LEU A 910 -5.98 12.18 40.69
N GLU A 911 -6.52 13.00 41.57
CA GLU A 911 -6.28 12.94 43.01
C GLU A 911 -7.50 12.35 43.75
N GLN A 912 -7.24 11.41 44.66
CA GLN A 912 -8.29 10.77 45.49
C GLN A 912 -9.18 11.79 46.20
N GLY A 913 -10.49 11.55 46.15
CA GLY A 913 -11.49 12.34 46.84
C GLY A 913 -11.82 13.68 46.18
N LYS A 914 -11.15 14.06 45.09
CA LYS A 914 -11.52 15.21 44.26
C LYS A 914 -12.60 14.83 43.25
N THR A 915 -13.46 15.81 42.95
CA THR A 915 -14.57 15.67 42.01
C THR A 915 -14.16 16.25 40.65
N TYR A 916 -14.53 15.53 39.59
CA TYR A 916 -14.20 15.88 38.22
C TYR A 916 -15.41 15.75 37.30
N GLN A 917 -15.42 16.52 36.21
CA GLN A 917 -16.42 16.45 35.14
C GLN A 917 -15.74 16.22 33.81
N VAL A 918 -16.34 15.44 32.92
CA VAL A 918 -15.89 15.27 31.52
C VAL A 918 -16.62 16.25 30.60
N ALA A 919 -15.96 16.67 29.52
CA ALA A 919 -16.57 17.47 28.46
C ALA A 919 -16.00 17.00 27.10
N LEU A 920 -16.87 16.91 26.11
CA LEU A 920 -16.51 16.54 24.74
C LEU A 920 -16.84 17.68 23.79
N LYS A 921 -16.01 17.89 22.78
CA LYS A 921 -16.28 18.85 21.70
C LYS A 921 -15.63 18.40 20.39
N ASP A 922 -16.19 18.85 19.27
CA ASP A 922 -15.54 18.76 17.97
C ASP A 922 -14.35 19.74 17.90
N HIS A 923 -13.30 19.31 17.21
CA HIS A 923 -12.11 20.12 16.99
C HIS A 923 -11.58 20.02 15.54
N PHE A 924 -11.89 18.96 14.82
CA PHE A 924 -11.42 18.74 13.45
C PHE A 924 -12.57 18.62 12.45
N ASN A 925 -12.36 19.09 11.22
CA ASN A 925 -13.14 18.71 10.07
C ASN A 925 -12.64 17.36 9.56
N MET A 926 -13.50 16.34 9.61
CA MET A 926 -13.13 14.96 9.27
C MET A 926 -13.58 14.51 7.88
N SER A 927 -14.07 15.45 7.04
CA SER A 927 -14.50 15.08 5.68
C SER A 927 -13.31 14.79 4.77
N TYR A 928 -13.38 13.64 4.09
CA TYR A 928 -12.44 13.23 3.04
C TYR A 928 -13.00 13.39 1.64
N LEU A 929 -14.31 13.55 1.50
CA LEU A 929 -15.01 13.50 0.22
C LEU A 929 -14.59 14.60 -0.73
N LYS A 930 -14.14 15.72 -0.19
CA LYS A 930 -13.63 16.85 -0.93
C LYS A 930 -12.25 17.20 -0.40
N SER A 931 -11.25 16.43 -0.82
CA SER A 931 -9.86 16.65 -0.38
C SER A 931 -9.29 17.96 -0.94
N ASN A 932 -9.75 18.36 -2.12
CA ASN A 932 -9.52 19.67 -2.73
C ASN A 932 -10.71 20.03 -3.63
N GLU A 933 -10.68 21.19 -4.29
CA GLU A 933 -11.78 21.64 -5.16
C GLU A 933 -11.89 20.85 -6.49
N THR A 934 -10.91 20.03 -6.81
CA THR A 934 -10.80 19.35 -8.11
C THR A 934 -11.38 17.95 -8.13
N TYR A 935 -11.53 17.28 -7.00
CA TYR A 935 -12.09 15.93 -6.96
C TYR A 935 -12.93 15.65 -5.71
N ILE A 936 -13.91 14.78 -5.88
CA ILE A 936 -14.81 14.28 -4.85
C ILE A 936 -14.81 12.75 -4.92
N TYR A 937 -14.75 12.08 -3.76
CA TYR A 937 -14.92 10.64 -3.71
C TYR A 937 -16.38 10.26 -4.02
N ALA A 938 -16.59 9.47 -5.09
CA ALA A 938 -17.93 9.05 -5.50
C ALA A 938 -18.55 8.07 -4.48
N GLY A 939 -19.81 8.27 -4.15
CA GLY A 939 -20.55 7.38 -3.24
C GLY A 939 -20.30 7.61 -1.75
N GLY A 940 -19.45 8.58 -1.38
CA GLY A 940 -19.23 8.96 0.01
C GLY A 940 -20.23 10.02 0.52
N ILE A 941 -19.98 10.53 1.72
CA ILE A 941 -20.79 11.56 2.38
C ILE A 941 -20.13 12.91 2.21
N GLU A 942 -20.83 13.89 1.62
CA GLU A 942 -20.33 15.25 1.44
C GLU A 942 -20.39 16.09 2.73
N GLY A 943 -19.51 17.08 2.83
CA GLY A 943 -19.51 18.10 3.86
C GLY A 943 -18.64 17.78 5.07
N GLU A 944 -18.72 18.66 6.05
CA GLU A 944 -18.00 18.52 7.31
C GLU A 944 -18.70 17.48 8.19
N LYS A 945 -18.10 16.30 8.33
CA LYS A 945 -18.63 15.20 9.11
C LYS A 945 -17.66 14.78 10.20
N ASN A 946 -18.12 14.82 11.42
CA ASN A 946 -17.40 14.33 12.59
C ASN A 946 -18.40 13.89 13.67
N GLU A 947 -19.54 13.34 13.27
CA GLU A 947 -20.58 12.92 14.20
C GLU A 947 -20.24 11.59 14.85
N ALA A 948 -20.46 11.46 16.16
CA ALA A 948 -20.35 10.20 16.87
C ALA A 948 -21.58 9.98 17.76
N GLN A 949 -22.06 8.75 17.82
CA GLN A 949 -23.15 8.32 18.69
C GLN A 949 -22.53 7.70 19.94
N ILE A 950 -22.66 8.37 21.09
CA ILE A 950 -21.97 8.01 22.34
C ILE A 950 -22.99 7.60 23.39
N ALA A 951 -22.82 6.42 23.99
CA ALA A 951 -23.65 5.94 25.08
C ALA A 951 -23.17 6.47 26.43
N ASP A 952 -21.90 6.41 26.71
CA ASP A 952 -21.25 6.90 27.92
C ASP A 952 -19.74 7.07 27.74
N ILE A 953 -19.11 7.76 28.69
CA ILE A 953 -17.67 7.79 28.89
C ILE A 953 -17.32 6.80 30.00
N ARG A 954 -16.45 5.84 29.66
CA ARG A 954 -15.87 4.91 30.62
C ARG A 954 -14.62 5.51 31.24
N ILE A 955 -14.49 5.36 32.56
CA ILE A 955 -13.34 5.84 33.35
C ILE A 955 -12.82 4.68 34.18
N THR A 956 -11.57 4.31 33.97
CA THR A 956 -10.94 3.17 34.63
C THR A 956 -9.63 3.59 35.30
N PRO A 957 -9.41 3.32 36.60
CA PRO A 957 -8.13 3.55 37.26
C PRO A 957 -7.10 2.55 36.75
N LEU A 958 -5.99 3.03 36.21
CA LEU A 958 -4.83 2.22 35.85
C LEU A 958 -3.94 2.08 37.11
N MET A 959 -3.97 0.93 37.77
CA MET A 959 -3.18 0.69 39.01
C MET A 959 -2.03 -0.27 38.79
#